data_34c10cd6ce8e93c93159c7b04350e6a8
#
_entry.id   34c10cd6ce8e93c93159c7b04350e6a8
#
_cell.length_a   1.000
_cell.length_b   1.000
_cell.length_c   1.000
_cell.angle_alpha   90.00
_cell.angle_beta   90.00
_cell.angle_gamma   90.00
#
_symmetry.space_group_name_H-M   'P 1'
#
loop_
_entity.id
_entity.type
_entity.pdbx_description
1 polymer ?
#
loop_
_entity_poly.entity_id
_entity_poly.type
_entity_poly.pdbx_seq_one_letter_code
_entity_poly.pdbx_strand_id
1 'polypeptide(L)'
;MESSVFVQPCWKTMLEKSQEMQKLVINAGSLVETDSGKQSKDLVEVLLVLAEDMQSITYSYHPKNQKGKTIDISSISCVLSGKNLPDILPDDKKSRSFSLVVQRETFVFVAPTEAVAKYWILGLQRLVDNQXLCHLYKEREREWFREVFQKFSSSADHILKFTDVLEKVLNSDRMMITEEFYTQKLKEFLKKKKLKYKPNGFFSTREHFEEFYKYTFEREEVVNVFRRTASNGVLVTPFDLKYFLTKEQFKGHVTLERCEEIIRAFETTKTGREKLEMQVEGFTRFLLSRDGELFNKAHDQIYQDMSQPLPHYYIASSHNTYLCGQQLRGESSAKAYKKVIEKGCRCVELDCWDGTDGEPIVYHGHTLTSKVFFKDIVKAIGESAFKTSPYPVIMSLENHCSIEAQKKMAKYLEEILGEKVYKIPVDLNLKSFPSPEFFKYKILIRGKVDSIEDDDEEDLDKQETGDETMVEDAAKMKENSNPSIKVTTLPENDANPSSTACAPPAVIPSPVASPSTRRRSSRAKRKVXKELEDFINYISNSKFISYAECAMNGKFYQSSSFGEKDMEYHVQNNAEALIGYNIRQISRIYPGRLRIDSSNYDPQKAWNVGCQIVALNHQTNDEPMHLYYGKFRQNGRAGYILKPVFLRDPSFKFNPLDVRPNKSSKTLKLTVLSGQQLPAQVDMWSFTKDEPDPYVQVQVXGVPADETVITTSFKMDNSFNPIWNERFEIKVLVPELAMVRFSVWDKDIGIDDFIGQATLPFESMQQGYRHVPLMDMNNEAIPCASIFVHVLIEDLIVGD
;
A
#
# COMPACT_ATOMS: atom_id res chain seq x y z
N MET A 1 -36.86 -21.52 8.88
CA MET A 1 -35.83 -20.47 8.77
C MET A 1 -34.93 -20.38 10.01
N GLU A 2 -35.45 -20.65 11.20
CA GLU A 2 -34.65 -20.59 12.44
C GLU A 2 -33.63 -21.72 12.57
N SER A 3 -33.88 -22.86 11.96
CA SER A 3 -32.97 -24.02 12.06
C SER A 3 -31.70 -23.86 11.27
N SER A 4 -31.69 -22.99 10.26
CA SER A 4 -30.49 -22.78 9.43
C SER A 4 -29.46 -21.82 10.08
N VAL A 5 -29.91 -21.01 11.04
CA VAL A 5 -29.04 -20.03 11.68
C VAL A 5 -28.07 -20.69 12.67
N PHE A 6 -28.45 -21.76 13.30
CA PHE A 6 -27.64 -22.45 14.30
C PHE A 6 -26.61 -23.41 13.71
N VAL A 7 -26.78 -23.82 12.47
CA VAL A 7 -25.89 -24.78 11.83
C VAL A 7 -24.64 -24.08 11.24
N GLN A 8 -24.81 -22.85 10.78
CA GLN A 8 -23.73 -22.12 10.12
C GLN A 8 -22.51 -21.83 11.00
N PRO A 9 -22.66 -21.30 12.21
CA PRO A 9 -21.50 -21.08 13.07
C PRO A 9 -20.75 -22.37 13.42
N CYS A 10 -21.49 -23.46 13.63
CA CYS A 10 -20.91 -24.76 13.93
C CYS A 10 -20.07 -25.28 12.75
N TRP A 11 -20.59 -25.14 11.54
CA TRP A 11 -19.91 -25.57 10.31
C TRP A 11 -18.59 -24.80 10.12
N LYS A 12 -18.62 -23.48 10.28
CA LYS A 12 -17.41 -22.65 10.10
C LYS A 12 -16.37 -22.95 11.17
N THR A 13 -16.81 -23.16 12.41
CA THR A 13 -15.88 -23.55 13.50
C THR A 13 -15.22 -24.89 13.19
N MET A 14 -15.98 -25.81 12.61
CA MET A 14 -15.46 -27.12 12.20
C MET A 14 -14.41 -26.99 11.08
N LEU A 15 -14.67 -26.10 10.11
CA LEU A 15 -13.68 -25.86 9.05
C LEU A 15 -12.39 -25.24 9.58
N GLU A 16 -12.50 -24.30 10.50
CA GLU A 16 -11.36 -23.70 11.16
C GLU A 16 -10.55 -24.76 11.92
N LYS A 17 -11.24 -25.61 12.64
CA LYS A 17 -10.61 -26.71 13.38
C LYS A 17 -10.02 -27.76 12.44
N SER A 18 -10.63 -28.01 11.29
CA SER A 18 -10.08 -28.96 10.33
C SER A 18 -8.75 -28.45 9.76
N GLN A 19 -8.58 -27.15 9.61
CA GLN A 19 -7.28 -26.58 9.23
C GLN A 19 -6.24 -26.75 10.32
N GLU A 20 -6.63 -26.61 11.58
CA GLU A 20 -5.73 -26.91 12.72
C GLU A 20 -5.41 -28.40 12.78
N MET A 21 -6.37 -29.23 12.46
CA MET A 21 -6.21 -30.70 12.44
C MET A 21 -5.27 -31.18 11.34
N GLN A 22 -5.07 -30.41 10.29
CA GLN A 22 -4.07 -30.73 9.27
C GLN A 22 -2.64 -30.72 9.84
N LYS A 23 -2.42 -30.01 10.95
CA LYS A 23 -1.13 -29.96 11.64
C LYS A 23 -1.03 -30.98 12.77
N LEU A 24 -2.14 -31.57 13.16
CA LEU A 24 -2.18 -32.57 14.21
C LEU A 24 -2.21 -33.97 13.58
N VAL A 25 -1.19 -34.73 13.89
CA VAL A 25 -1.16 -36.16 13.57
C VAL A 25 -2.28 -36.78 14.40
N ILE A 26 -3.42 -36.98 13.76
CA ILE A 26 -4.51 -37.66 14.43
C ILE A 26 -4.23 -39.16 14.31
N ASN A 27 -3.83 -39.75 15.41
CA ASN A 27 -3.88 -41.18 15.52
C ASN A 27 -5.36 -41.54 15.51
N ALA A 28 -5.89 -41.82 14.35
CA ALA A 28 -7.30 -42.06 14.16
C ALA A 28 -7.66 -43.52 14.49
N GLY A 29 -6.94 -44.06 15.42
CA GLY A 29 -7.27 -45.42 15.91
C GLY A 29 -7.05 -46.50 14.86
N SER A 30 -8.07 -47.24 14.56
CA SER A 30 -7.89 -48.53 13.83
C SER A 30 -8.82 -48.58 12.62
N LEU A 31 -8.27 -49.07 11.52
CA LEU A 31 -9.03 -49.33 10.29
C LEU A 31 -9.40 -50.80 10.22
N VAL A 32 -10.67 -51.08 10.02
CA VAL A 32 -11.13 -52.42 9.68
C VAL A 32 -11.51 -52.41 8.21
N GLU A 33 -10.71 -53.05 7.39
CA GLU A 33 -11.00 -53.18 5.98
C GLU A 33 -11.81 -54.43 5.76
N THR A 34 -13.06 -54.30 5.34
CA THR A 34 -13.91 -55.45 5.01
C THR A 34 -13.87 -55.64 3.50
N ASP A 35 -13.02 -56.52 3.03
CA ASP A 35 -13.10 -56.98 1.66
C ASP A 35 -14.18 -58.02 1.58
N SER A 36 -14.88 -58.07 0.44
CA SER A 36 -16.03 -58.98 0.22
C SER A 36 -15.69 -60.43 0.56
N GLY A 37 -16.05 -60.83 1.74
CA GLY A 37 -15.97 -62.22 2.14
C GLY A 37 -14.89 -62.65 3.12
N LYS A 38 -13.99 -61.74 3.55
CA LYS A 38 -13.04 -62.06 4.62
C LYS A 38 -13.05 -60.96 5.67
N GLN A 39 -13.53 -61.31 6.85
CA GLN A 39 -13.51 -60.42 8.02
C GLN A 39 -12.10 -60.46 8.63
N SER A 40 -11.38 -59.36 8.51
CA SER A 40 -10.16 -59.19 9.28
C SER A 40 -10.55 -58.53 10.61
N LYS A 41 -10.22 -59.22 11.70
CA LYS A 41 -10.49 -58.72 13.05
C LYS A 41 -9.39 -57.81 13.59
N ASP A 42 -8.36 -57.54 12.80
CA ASP A 42 -7.21 -56.76 13.27
C ASP A 42 -7.38 -55.29 13.00
N LEU A 43 -7.34 -54.51 14.06
CA LEU A 43 -7.36 -53.04 13.99
C LEU A 43 -5.94 -52.52 13.75
N VAL A 44 -5.75 -51.77 12.69
CA VAL A 44 -4.45 -51.21 12.28
C VAL A 44 -4.48 -49.69 12.50
N GLU A 45 -3.41 -49.17 13.10
CA GLU A 45 -3.29 -47.72 13.32
C GLU A 45 -3.06 -47.01 11.99
N VAL A 46 -3.88 -45.98 11.75
CA VAL A 46 -3.76 -45.17 10.54
C VAL A 46 -3.78 -43.69 10.91
N LEU A 47 -3.14 -42.89 10.08
CA LEU A 47 -3.25 -41.44 10.12
C LEU A 47 -4.26 -41.00 9.05
N LEU A 48 -5.34 -40.32 9.47
CA LEU A 48 -6.39 -39.85 8.57
C LEU A 48 -6.26 -38.36 8.38
N VAL A 49 -6.14 -37.89 7.13
CA VAL A 49 -5.91 -36.50 6.80
C VAL A 49 -6.90 -36.07 5.71
N LEU A 50 -7.61 -34.97 5.97
CA LEU A 50 -8.44 -34.30 4.97
C LEU A 50 -7.55 -33.38 4.14
N ALA A 51 -7.64 -33.46 2.80
CA ALA A 51 -6.91 -32.60 1.91
C ALA A 51 -7.34 -31.15 2.06
N GLU A 52 -6.41 -30.22 1.80
CA GLU A 52 -6.67 -28.76 1.91
C GLU A 52 -7.83 -28.31 1.02
N ASP A 53 -7.98 -28.92 -0.14
CA ASP A 53 -9.06 -28.60 -1.08
C ASP A 53 -10.39 -29.22 -0.68
N MET A 54 -10.40 -30.04 0.40
CA MET A 54 -11.60 -30.73 0.91
C MET A 54 -12.23 -31.70 -0.10
N GLN A 55 -11.47 -32.15 -1.10
CA GLN A 55 -11.97 -33.07 -2.13
C GLN A 55 -11.62 -34.52 -1.86
N SER A 56 -10.69 -34.78 -0.94
CA SER A 56 -10.27 -36.15 -0.66
C SER A 56 -9.78 -36.29 0.78
N ILE A 57 -9.82 -37.53 1.26
CA ILE A 57 -9.17 -37.90 2.52
C ILE A 57 -8.14 -39.00 2.21
N THR A 58 -7.01 -38.88 2.89
CA THR A 58 -5.93 -39.85 2.76
C THR A 58 -5.72 -40.55 4.09
N TYR A 59 -5.61 -41.87 4.09
CA TYR A 59 -5.18 -42.60 5.27
C TYR A 59 -3.88 -43.35 4.96
N SER A 60 -2.95 -43.32 5.89
CA SER A 60 -1.64 -43.96 5.76
C SER A 60 -1.35 -44.78 6.99
N TYR A 61 -0.67 -45.87 6.80
CA TYR A 61 -0.33 -46.82 7.86
C TYR A 61 0.91 -46.34 8.64
N HIS A 62 0.95 -46.72 9.92
CA HIS A 62 2.08 -46.43 10.78
C HIS A 62 3.07 -47.62 10.73
N PRO A 63 4.38 -47.37 10.64
CA PRO A 63 5.11 -46.10 10.56
C PRO A 63 5.15 -45.50 9.17
N LYS A 64 5.47 -44.23 9.08
CA LYS A 64 5.25 -43.27 8.02
C LYS A 64 5.72 -43.56 6.60
N ASN A 65 6.19 -44.75 6.28
CA ASN A 65 6.87 -44.99 4.98
C ASN A 65 6.04 -45.75 3.96
N GLN A 66 4.76 -45.98 4.22
CA GLN A 66 3.89 -46.61 3.22
C GLN A 66 2.89 -45.58 2.67
N LYS A 67 2.83 -45.50 1.36
CA LYS A 67 1.88 -44.66 0.68
C LYS A 67 0.47 -45.00 1.12
N GLY A 68 -0.23 -43.97 1.65
CA GLY A 68 -1.60 -44.12 2.06
C GLY A 68 -2.54 -44.25 0.87
N LYS A 69 -3.73 -44.73 1.12
CA LYS A 69 -4.82 -44.72 0.14
C LYS A 69 -5.61 -43.42 0.25
N THR A 70 -6.05 -42.91 -0.89
CA THR A 70 -6.85 -41.70 -0.97
C THR A 70 -8.27 -42.04 -1.36
N ILE A 71 -9.24 -41.50 -0.63
CA ILE A 71 -10.68 -41.64 -0.90
C ILE A 71 -11.19 -40.27 -1.34
N ASP A 72 -11.72 -40.20 -2.56
CA ASP A 72 -12.36 -38.99 -3.03
C ASP A 72 -13.70 -38.80 -2.32
N ILE A 73 -13.97 -37.59 -1.85
CA ILE A 73 -15.23 -37.27 -1.18
C ILE A 73 -16.42 -37.59 -2.10
N SER A 74 -16.28 -37.33 -3.40
CA SER A 74 -17.31 -37.62 -4.39
C SER A 74 -17.65 -39.10 -4.52
N SER A 75 -16.76 -40.00 -4.10
CA SER A 75 -17.00 -41.46 -4.16
C SER A 75 -17.70 -42.01 -2.91
N ILE A 76 -17.86 -41.19 -1.87
CA ILE A 76 -18.49 -41.62 -0.62
C ILE A 76 -20.02 -41.58 -0.77
N SER A 77 -20.67 -42.75 -0.62
CA SER A 77 -22.10 -42.84 -0.71
C SER A 77 -22.79 -42.37 0.58
N CYS A 78 -22.25 -42.76 1.72
CA CYS A 78 -22.79 -42.30 3.01
C CYS A 78 -21.75 -42.47 4.11
N VAL A 79 -22.00 -41.74 5.21
CA VAL A 79 -21.22 -41.79 6.44
C VAL A 79 -22.10 -42.42 7.49
N LEU A 80 -21.66 -43.51 8.08
CA LEU A 80 -22.43 -44.25 9.07
C LEU A 80 -21.84 -44.08 10.47
N SER A 81 -22.67 -44.06 11.48
CA SER A 81 -22.23 -43.97 12.88
C SER A 81 -23.27 -44.65 13.81
N GLY A 82 -22.87 -44.93 15.04
CA GLY A 82 -23.72 -45.48 16.05
C GLY A 82 -24.32 -46.82 15.69
N LYS A 83 -25.66 -46.91 15.70
CA LYS A 83 -26.39 -48.13 15.42
C LYS A 83 -26.22 -48.65 13.99
N ASN A 84 -25.82 -47.81 13.10
CA ASN A 84 -25.64 -48.16 11.67
C ASN A 84 -24.27 -48.70 11.36
N LEU A 85 -23.40 -48.81 12.37
CA LEU A 85 -22.07 -49.40 12.18
C LEU A 85 -22.15 -50.92 12.09
N PRO A 86 -21.20 -51.55 11.41
CA PRO A 86 -21.16 -53.03 11.34
C PRO A 86 -21.02 -53.70 12.72
N ASP A 87 -21.66 -54.84 12.89
CA ASP A 87 -21.68 -55.59 14.15
C ASP A 87 -20.34 -56.16 14.57
N ILE A 88 -19.32 -56.05 13.73
CA ILE A 88 -17.98 -56.55 14.04
C ILE A 88 -17.27 -55.70 15.07
N LEU A 89 -17.76 -54.48 15.38
CA LEU A 89 -17.12 -53.59 16.36
C LEU A 89 -17.64 -53.88 17.79
N PRO A 90 -16.77 -53.92 18.78
CA PRO A 90 -17.20 -53.98 20.17
C PRO A 90 -18.00 -52.76 20.55
N ASP A 91 -18.98 -52.92 21.41
CA ASP A 91 -19.88 -51.85 21.83
C ASP A 91 -19.17 -50.63 22.43
N ASP A 92 -18.06 -50.87 23.12
CA ASP A 92 -17.25 -49.78 23.73
C ASP A 92 -16.57 -48.89 22.68
N LYS A 93 -16.40 -49.38 21.46
CA LYS A 93 -15.76 -48.65 20.39
C LYS A 93 -16.75 -47.98 19.44
N LYS A 94 -18.04 -48.44 19.44
CA LYS A 94 -19.06 -47.93 18.51
C LYS A 94 -19.30 -46.42 18.70
N SER A 95 -19.22 -45.90 19.94
CA SER A 95 -19.45 -44.47 20.23
C SER A 95 -18.39 -43.55 19.65
N ARG A 96 -17.21 -44.06 19.35
CA ARG A 96 -16.10 -43.28 18.80
C ARG A 96 -15.66 -43.77 17.41
N SER A 97 -16.62 -44.41 16.70
CA SER A 97 -16.35 -44.96 15.36
C SER A 97 -17.27 -44.39 14.32
N PHE A 98 -16.78 -44.38 13.08
CA PHE A 98 -17.62 -44.06 11.93
C PHE A 98 -17.19 -44.92 10.76
N SER A 99 -18.05 -45.06 9.76
CA SER A 99 -17.69 -45.78 8.54
C SER A 99 -18.08 -44.99 7.31
N LEU A 100 -17.26 -45.18 6.27
CA LEU A 100 -17.49 -44.59 4.94
C LEU A 100 -17.84 -45.70 3.97
N VAL A 101 -18.97 -45.55 3.30
CA VAL A 101 -19.36 -46.50 2.25
C VAL A 101 -18.93 -45.91 0.92
N VAL A 102 -18.02 -46.59 0.26
CA VAL A 102 -17.41 -46.11 -1.02
C VAL A 102 -17.62 -47.24 -2.02
N GLN A 103 -18.57 -47.04 -2.95
CA GLN A 103 -18.96 -48.08 -3.90
C GLN A 103 -19.41 -49.32 -3.16
N ARG A 104 -18.69 -50.44 -3.29
CA ARG A 104 -19.00 -51.73 -2.63
C ARG A 104 -18.16 -51.99 -1.39
N GLU A 105 -17.27 -51.03 -1.03
CA GLU A 105 -16.38 -51.15 0.11
C GLU A 105 -16.88 -50.31 1.28
N THR A 106 -16.65 -50.78 2.48
CA THR A 106 -16.95 -50.08 3.71
C THR A 106 -15.65 -49.94 4.51
N PHE A 107 -15.24 -48.68 4.75
CA PHE A 107 -14.06 -48.37 5.57
C PHE A 107 -14.54 -47.96 6.95
N VAL A 108 -14.08 -48.65 8.00
CA VAL A 108 -14.45 -48.37 9.38
C VAL A 108 -13.25 -47.72 10.08
N PHE A 109 -13.48 -46.54 10.67
CA PHE A 109 -12.44 -45.81 11.42
C PHE A 109 -12.86 -45.70 12.87
N VAL A 110 -11.92 -45.97 13.77
CA VAL A 110 -12.10 -45.83 15.21
C VAL A 110 -11.25 -44.62 15.67
N ALA A 111 -11.89 -43.56 16.14
CA ALA A 111 -11.20 -42.37 16.59
C ALA A 111 -10.66 -42.53 18.02
N PRO A 112 -9.65 -41.75 18.42
CA PRO A 112 -9.15 -41.80 19.79
C PRO A 112 -10.19 -41.42 20.83
N THR A 113 -11.10 -40.50 20.53
CA THR A 113 -12.17 -40.05 21.43
C THR A 113 -13.48 -39.91 20.66
N GLU A 114 -14.59 -39.87 21.43
CA GLU A 114 -15.92 -39.60 20.86
C GLU A 114 -15.97 -38.22 20.21
N ALA A 115 -15.31 -37.23 20.78
CA ALA A 115 -15.29 -35.88 20.26
C ALA A 115 -14.64 -35.83 18.88
N VAL A 116 -13.51 -36.50 18.70
CA VAL A 116 -12.80 -36.60 17.40
C VAL A 116 -13.69 -37.29 16.37
N ALA A 117 -14.33 -38.41 16.76
CA ALA A 117 -15.24 -39.13 15.87
C ALA A 117 -16.38 -38.21 15.43
N LYS A 118 -16.96 -37.48 16.36
CA LYS A 118 -18.10 -36.58 16.09
C LYS A 118 -17.73 -35.48 15.07
N TYR A 119 -16.52 -34.91 15.22
CA TYR A 119 -16.00 -33.90 14.25
C TYR A 119 -15.87 -34.49 12.85
N TRP A 120 -15.28 -35.71 12.76
CA TRP A 120 -15.14 -36.37 11.47
C TRP A 120 -16.48 -36.70 10.85
N ILE A 121 -17.41 -37.26 11.65
CA ILE A 121 -18.76 -37.64 11.17
C ILE A 121 -19.46 -36.38 10.61
N LEU A 122 -19.54 -35.33 11.40
CA LEU A 122 -20.25 -34.13 11.00
C LEU A 122 -19.60 -33.44 9.79
N GLY A 123 -18.27 -33.36 9.79
CA GLY A 123 -17.52 -32.76 8.68
C GLY A 123 -17.68 -33.53 7.39
N LEU A 124 -17.46 -34.84 7.43
CA LEU A 124 -17.59 -35.68 6.25
C LEU A 124 -19.05 -35.77 5.76
N GLN A 125 -20.01 -35.86 6.68
CA GLN A 125 -21.44 -35.84 6.31
C GLN A 125 -21.75 -34.54 5.54
N ARG A 126 -21.26 -33.41 6.02
CA ARG A 126 -21.49 -32.13 5.36
C ARG A 126 -20.85 -32.11 3.97
N LEU A 127 -19.61 -32.61 3.83
CA LEU A 127 -18.95 -32.67 2.54
C LEU A 127 -19.67 -33.58 1.55
N VAL A 128 -20.13 -34.72 2.04
CA VAL A 128 -20.91 -35.68 1.20
C VAL A 128 -22.24 -35.03 0.79
N ASP A 129 -22.95 -34.40 1.73
CA ASP A 129 -24.22 -33.72 1.44
C ASP A 129 -24.05 -32.59 0.40
N ASN A 130 -22.92 -31.93 0.43
CA ASN A 130 -22.62 -30.84 -0.52
C ASN A 130 -22.35 -31.36 -1.94
N GLN A 131 -22.17 -32.69 -2.14
CA GLN A 131 -22.03 -33.24 -3.48
C GLN A 131 -23.24 -32.98 -4.39
N UNK A 132 -24.15 -33.02 -3.79
CA UNK A 132 -25.37 -32.72 -4.44
C UNK A 132 -25.41 -31.36 -4.98
N LEU A 133 -24.86 -30.64 -4.27
CA LEU A 133 -24.77 -29.24 -4.63
C LEU A 133 -23.67 -28.96 -5.66
N CYS A 134 -22.73 -29.86 -5.82
CA CYS A 134 -21.69 -29.75 -6.85
C CYS A 134 -22.30 -29.69 -8.25
N HIS A 135 -23.37 -30.41 -8.46
CA HIS A 135 -24.10 -30.36 -9.74
C HIS A 135 -24.68 -28.96 -9.96
N LEU A 136 -25.27 -28.38 -8.94
CA LEU A 136 -25.80 -27.01 -9.00
C LEU A 136 -24.70 -25.99 -9.27
N TYR A 137 -23.55 -26.15 -8.63
CA TYR A 137 -22.39 -25.27 -8.85
C TYR A 137 -21.94 -25.34 -10.32
N LYS A 138 -21.80 -26.55 -10.86
CA LYS A 138 -21.39 -26.75 -12.25
C LYS A 138 -22.41 -26.12 -13.22
N GLU A 139 -23.69 -26.24 -12.90
CA GLU A 139 -24.76 -25.64 -13.73
C GLU A 139 -24.68 -24.12 -13.73
N ARG A 140 -24.40 -23.51 -12.56
CA ARG A 140 -24.24 -22.06 -12.45
C ARG A 140 -23.01 -21.58 -13.20
N GLU A 141 -21.93 -22.34 -13.10
CA GLU A 141 -20.69 -22.06 -13.83
C GLU A 141 -20.93 -22.11 -15.34
N ARG A 142 -21.60 -23.16 -15.80
CA ARG A 142 -21.96 -23.31 -17.21
C ARG A 142 -22.89 -22.20 -17.66
N GLU A 143 -23.82 -21.79 -16.81
CA GLU A 143 -24.73 -20.68 -17.11
C GLU A 143 -23.94 -19.40 -17.40
N TRP A 144 -22.95 -19.07 -16.59
CA TRP A 144 -22.14 -17.86 -16.80
C TRP A 144 -21.38 -17.92 -18.13
N PHE A 145 -20.73 -19.05 -18.41
CA PHE A 145 -20.00 -19.20 -19.67
C PHE A 145 -20.94 -19.13 -20.87
N ARG A 146 -22.13 -19.71 -20.74
CA ARG A 146 -23.17 -19.67 -21.79
C ARG A 146 -23.64 -18.23 -22.02
N GLU A 147 -23.93 -17.49 -20.97
CA GLU A 147 -24.34 -16.09 -21.05
C GLU A 147 -23.27 -15.22 -21.72
N VAL A 148 -22.02 -15.39 -21.33
CA VAL A 148 -20.91 -14.64 -21.92
C VAL A 148 -20.77 -14.96 -23.41
N PHE A 149 -20.79 -16.24 -23.75
CA PHE A 149 -20.63 -16.66 -25.14
C PHE A 149 -21.78 -16.15 -26.01
N GLN A 150 -23.01 -16.25 -25.53
CA GLN A 150 -24.20 -15.74 -26.23
C GLN A 150 -24.16 -14.22 -26.40
N LYS A 151 -23.81 -13.52 -25.35
CA LYS A 151 -23.85 -12.06 -25.32
C LYS A 151 -22.79 -11.44 -26.23
N PHE A 152 -21.56 -12.00 -26.25
CA PHE A 152 -20.43 -11.38 -26.93
C PHE A 152 -19.97 -12.08 -28.18
N SER A 153 -20.50 -13.25 -28.51
CA SER A 153 -20.19 -13.91 -29.79
C SER A 153 -20.90 -13.21 -30.92
N SER A 154 -20.34 -13.34 -32.14
CA SER A 154 -20.99 -12.79 -33.33
C SER A 154 -22.29 -13.56 -33.61
N SER A 155 -23.35 -12.84 -33.94
CA SER A 155 -24.67 -13.42 -34.19
C SER A 155 -24.70 -14.36 -35.40
N ALA A 156 -23.80 -14.13 -36.38
CA ALA A 156 -23.79 -14.89 -37.62
C ALA A 156 -22.98 -16.19 -37.53
N ASP A 157 -21.82 -16.17 -36.87
CA ASP A 157 -20.85 -17.27 -36.90
C ASP A 157 -20.72 -18.03 -35.57
N HIS A 158 -21.36 -17.53 -34.50
CA HIS A 158 -21.30 -18.14 -33.16
C HIS A 158 -19.86 -18.31 -32.66
N ILE A 159 -19.02 -17.29 -32.91
CA ILE A 159 -17.62 -17.26 -32.47
C ILE A 159 -17.42 -16.10 -31.50
N LEU A 160 -16.50 -16.29 -30.56
CA LEU A 160 -16.15 -15.27 -29.57
C LEU A 160 -14.71 -14.80 -29.84
N LYS A 161 -14.57 -13.57 -30.31
CA LYS A 161 -13.27 -13.00 -30.68
C LYS A 161 -12.38 -12.82 -29.46
N PHE A 162 -11.07 -13.06 -29.64
CA PHE A 162 -10.09 -12.88 -28.55
C PHE A 162 -10.13 -11.44 -28.02
N THR A 163 -10.26 -10.45 -28.90
CA THR A 163 -10.34 -9.04 -28.51
C THR A 163 -11.60 -8.74 -27.70
N ASP A 164 -12.72 -9.38 -28.04
CA ASP A 164 -13.97 -9.20 -27.30
C ASP A 164 -13.89 -9.80 -25.90
N VAL A 165 -13.19 -10.94 -25.74
CA VAL A 165 -12.98 -11.53 -24.43
C VAL A 165 -12.22 -10.53 -23.54
N LEU A 166 -11.14 -9.96 -24.05
CA LEU A 166 -10.35 -9.00 -23.28
C LEU A 166 -11.15 -7.74 -22.95
N GLU A 167 -11.75 -7.14 -23.94
CA GLU A 167 -12.40 -5.83 -23.80
C GLU A 167 -13.74 -5.89 -23.07
N LYS A 168 -14.54 -6.93 -23.33
CA LYS A 168 -15.94 -6.99 -22.89
C LYS A 168 -16.16 -7.94 -21.71
N VAL A 169 -15.32 -8.97 -21.56
CA VAL A 169 -15.49 -9.97 -20.49
C VAL A 169 -14.52 -9.66 -19.34
N LEU A 170 -13.23 -9.52 -19.64
CA LEU A 170 -12.19 -9.43 -18.62
C LEU A 170 -11.98 -8.02 -18.10
N ASN A 171 -12.12 -7.01 -18.96
CA ASN A 171 -11.94 -5.60 -18.59
C ASN A 171 -13.26 -4.92 -18.21
N SER A 172 -14.16 -5.64 -17.56
CA SER A 172 -15.32 -5.04 -16.94
C SER A 172 -14.89 -4.24 -15.71
N ASP A 173 -15.78 -3.45 -15.16
CA ASP A 173 -15.50 -2.54 -14.06
C ASP A 173 -14.90 -3.21 -12.82
N ARG A 174 -15.00 -4.51 -12.69
CA ARG A 174 -14.66 -5.22 -11.46
C ARG A 174 -13.48 -6.18 -11.57
N MET A 175 -13.05 -6.45 -12.79
CA MET A 175 -11.89 -7.29 -13.02
C MET A 175 -11.18 -6.77 -14.26
N MET A 176 -9.91 -6.51 -14.11
CA MET A 176 -9.09 -5.99 -15.21
C MET A 176 -7.92 -6.91 -15.45
N ILE A 177 -7.51 -6.99 -16.68
CA ILE A 177 -6.31 -7.74 -17.06
C ILE A 177 -5.58 -6.94 -18.15
N THR A 178 -4.26 -6.93 -18.09
CA THR A 178 -3.47 -6.23 -19.10
C THR A 178 -3.48 -7.03 -20.40
N GLU A 179 -3.47 -6.32 -21.52
CA GLU A 179 -3.39 -6.93 -22.85
C GLU A 179 -2.16 -7.84 -22.97
N GLU A 180 -1.06 -7.42 -22.36
CA GLU A 180 0.19 -8.16 -22.35
C GLU A 180 0.02 -9.56 -21.73
N PHE A 181 -0.53 -9.63 -20.51
CA PHE A 181 -0.73 -10.91 -19.84
C PHE A 181 -1.76 -11.76 -20.53
N TYR A 182 -2.85 -11.13 -21.00
CA TYR A 182 -3.88 -11.84 -21.74
C TYR A 182 -3.30 -12.53 -22.98
N THR A 183 -2.56 -11.77 -23.79
CA THR A 183 -1.96 -12.28 -25.03
C THR A 183 -0.99 -13.41 -24.74
N GLN A 184 -0.15 -13.24 -23.74
CA GLN A 184 0.82 -14.26 -23.35
C GLN A 184 0.13 -15.57 -22.94
N LYS A 185 -0.87 -15.49 -22.06
CA LYS A 185 -1.60 -16.68 -21.60
C LYS A 185 -2.40 -17.34 -22.71
N LEU A 186 -2.96 -16.53 -23.58
CA LEU A 186 -3.68 -17.05 -24.75
C LEU A 186 -2.75 -17.82 -25.68
N LYS A 187 -1.56 -17.29 -25.95
CA LYS A 187 -0.54 -17.98 -26.75
C LYS A 187 -0.12 -19.31 -26.11
N GLU A 188 0.10 -19.31 -24.81
CA GLU A 188 0.46 -20.52 -24.06
C GLU A 188 -0.64 -21.59 -24.17
N PHE A 189 -1.88 -21.18 -23.95
CA PHE A 189 -3.04 -22.08 -24.00
C PHE A 189 -3.22 -22.67 -25.39
N LEU A 190 -3.15 -21.83 -26.43
CA LEU A 190 -3.30 -22.29 -27.81
C LEU A 190 -2.18 -23.25 -28.22
N LYS A 191 -0.95 -22.97 -27.76
CA LYS A 191 0.18 -23.87 -28.00
C LYS A 191 -0.06 -25.24 -27.38
N LYS A 192 -0.60 -25.29 -26.15
CA LYS A 192 -0.96 -26.55 -25.49
C LYS A 192 -2.04 -27.30 -26.26
N LYS A 193 -2.94 -26.58 -26.91
CA LYS A 193 -4.00 -27.16 -27.73
C LYS A 193 -3.57 -27.42 -29.17
N LYS A 194 -2.28 -27.18 -29.49
CA LYS A 194 -1.70 -27.35 -30.84
C LYS A 194 -2.39 -26.43 -31.87
N LEU A 195 -2.82 -25.24 -31.42
CA LEU A 195 -3.43 -24.22 -32.26
C LEU A 195 -2.50 -23.01 -32.35
N LYS A 196 -2.58 -22.29 -33.50
CA LYS A 196 -1.79 -21.09 -33.71
C LYS A 196 -2.54 -19.85 -33.23
N TYR A 197 -1.82 -18.98 -32.55
CA TYR A 197 -2.34 -17.66 -32.19
C TYR A 197 -2.38 -16.74 -33.39
N LYS A 198 -3.49 -16.04 -33.55
CA LYS A 198 -3.65 -14.95 -34.52
C LYS A 198 -4.27 -13.76 -33.78
N PRO A 199 -3.79 -12.52 -34.04
CA PRO A 199 -4.35 -11.34 -33.32
C PRO A 199 -5.86 -11.18 -33.52
N ASN A 200 -6.39 -11.56 -34.69
CA ASN A 200 -7.81 -11.49 -35.02
C ASN A 200 -8.50 -12.86 -34.86
N GLY A 201 -7.94 -13.73 -34.05
CA GLY A 201 -8.49 -15.06 -33.80
C GLY A 201 -9.70 -15.04 -32.88
N PHE A 202 -10.24 -16.23 -32.65
CA PHE A 202 -11.50 -16.37 -31.88
C PHE A 202 -11.57 -17.77 -31.24
N PHE A 203 -12.44 -17.87 -30.23
CA PHE A 203 -12.87 -19.15 -29.69
C PHE A 203 -14.06 -19.63 -30.49
N SER A 204 -13.92 -20.77 -31.13
CA SER A 204 -14.96 -21.36 -31.95
C SER A 204 -16.02 -22.09 -31.14
N THR A 205 -15.69 -22.51 -29.93
CA THR A 205 -16.60 -23.19 -29.02
C THR A 205 -16.57 -22.57 -27.64
N ARG A 206 -17.71 -22.67 -26.95
CA ARG A 206 -17.83 -22.26 -25.54
C ARG A 206 -16.87 -23.06 -24.67
N GLU A 207 -16.71 -24.34 -24.98
CA GLU A 207 -15.84 -25.25 -24.22
C GLU A 207 -14.37 -24.80 -24.26
N HIS A 208 -13.87 -24.36 -25.42
CA HIS A 208 -12.51 -23.84 -25.52
C HIS A 208 -12.33 -22.54 -24.70
N PHE A 209 -13.32 -21.66 -24.75
CA PHE A 209 -13.31 -20.44 -23.94
C PHE A 209 -13.31 -20.77 -22.45
N GLU A 210 -14.16 -21.70 -22.02
CA GLU A 210 -14.25 -22.16 -20.62
C GLU A 210 -12.93 -22.75 -20.16
N GLU A 211 -12.30 -23.62 -20.96
CA GLU A 211 -11.00 -24.22 -20.62
C GLU A 211 -9.92 -23.15 -20.50
N PHE A 212 -9.89 -22.19 -21.42
CA PHE A 212 -8.93 -21.08 -21.38
C PHE A 212 -9.12 -20.26 -20.12
N TYR A 213 -10.37 -19.91 -19.82
CA TYR A 213 -10.68 -19.10 -18.63
C TYR A 213 -10.21 -19.78 -17.35
N LYS A 214 -10.54 -21.06 -17.18
CA LYS A 214 -10.16 -21.84 -16.01
C LYS A 214 -8.64 -22.00 -15.90
N TYR A 215 -7.99 -22.29 -17.01
CA TYR A 215 -6.53 -22.44 -17.06
C TYR A 215 -5.83 -21.17 -16.58
N THR A 216 -6.37 -20.02 -16.94
CA THR A 216 -5.71 -18.72 -16.76
C THR A 216 -6.08 -18.04 -15.43
N PHE A 217 -7.35 -18.08 -15.04
CA PHE A 217 -7.87 -17.19 -14.01
C PHE A 217 -8.28 -17.87 -12.72
N GLU A 218 -8.34 -19.17 -12.67
CA GLU A 218 -8.70 -19.87 -11.44
C GLU A 218 -7.56 -19.71 -10.42
N ARG A 219 -7.90 -19.18 -9.26
CA ARG A 219 -6.94 -18.89 -8.18
C ARG A 219 -7.22 -19.82 -7.02
N GLU A 220 -6.40 -20.85 -6.89
CA GLU A 220 -6.55 -21.89 -5.86
C GLU A 220 -6.61 -21.30 -4.45
N GLU A 221 -5.78 -20.30 -4.15
CA GLU A 221 -5.75 -19.67 -2.83
C GLU A 221 -7.06 -18.93 -2.52
N VAL A 222 -7.73 -18.38 -3.53
CA VAL A 222 -9.03 -17.72 -3.36
C VAL A 222 -10.15 -18.77 -3.30
N VAL A 223 -10.08 -19.80 -4.14
CA VAL A 223 -11.05 -20.89 -4.15
C VAL A 223 -11.14 -21.55 -2.76
N ASN A 224 -10.00 -21.76 -2.11
CA ASN A 224 -9.96 -22.35 -0.77
C ASN A 224 -10.68 -21.45 0.26
N VAL A 225 -10.45 -20.12 0.20
CA VAL A 225 -11.15 -19.17 1.07
C VAL A 225 -12.66 -19.20 0.79
N PHE A 226 -13.03 -19.23 -0.49
CA PHE A 226 -14.42 -19.26 -0.93
C PHE A 226 -15.15 -20.50 -0.39
N ARG A 227 -14.54 -21.67 -0.54
CA ARG A 227 -15.16 -22.93 -0.07
C ARG A 227 -15.39 -22.92 1.42
N ARG A 228 -14.45 -22.37 2.18
CA ARG A 228 -14.62 -22.24 3.64
C ARG A 228 -15.70 -21.22 4.00
N THR A 229 -15.86 -20.18 3.17
CA THR A 229 -16.87 -19.13 3.40
C THR A 229 -18.28 -19.65 3.13
N ALA A 230 -18.44 -20.39 2.04
CA ALA A 230 -19.75 -20.92 1.64
C ALA A 230 -20.20 -22.01 2.61
N SER A 231 -21.35 -21.83 3.28
CA SER A 231 -21.86 -22.81 4.24
C SER A 231 -22.23 -24.14 3.57
N ASN A 232 -22.66 -24.09 2.31
CA ASN A 232 -22.94 -25.31 1.54
C ASN A 232 -21.73 -25.79 0.73
N GLY A 233 -20.61 -25.08 0.78
CA GLY A 233 -19.38 -25.43 0.06
C GLY A 233 -19.33 -24.99 -1.39
N VAL A 234 -20.41 -24.47 -1.97
CA VAL A 234 -20.49 -24.18 -3.41
C VAL A 234 -20.98 -22.77 -3.76
N LEU A 235 -21.81 -22.17 -2.91
CA LEU A 235 -22.36 -20.84 -3.16
C LEU A 235 -22.36 -20.01 -1.86
N VAL A 236 -21.97 -18.76 -1.95
CA VAL A 236 -21.94 -17.85 -0.80
C VAL A 236 -23.25 -17.07 -0.75
N THR A 237 -23.99 -17.22 0.37
CA THR A 237 -25.23 -16.49 0.64
C THR A 237 -24.91 -15.17 1.36
N PRO A 238 -25.89 -14.25 1.50
CA PRO A 238 -25.67 -13.05 2.32
C PRO A 238 -25.27 -13.36 3.76
N PHE A 239 -25.80 -14.42 4.36
CA PHE A 239 -25.42 -14.85 5.71
C PHE A 239 -23.95 -15.27 5.74
N ASP A 240 -23.52 -16.04 4.76
CA ASP A 240 -22.12 -16.46 4.63
C ASP A 240 -21.20 -15.25 4.48
N LEU A 241 -21.60 -14.31 3.64
CA LEU A 241 -20.80 -13.11 3.38
C LEU A 241 -20.73 -12.24 4.63
N LYS A 242 -21.81 -12.07 5.35
CA LYS A 242 -21.84 -11.33 6.61
C LYS A 242 -20.86 -11.94 7.62
N TYR A 243 -20.89 -13.26 7.77
CA TYR A 243 -19.96 -13.96 8.67
C TYR A 243 -18.50 -13.73 8.23
N PHE A 244 -18.23 -13.87 6.95
CA PHE A 244 -16.89 -13.65 6.39
C PHE A 244 -16.41 -12.22 6.68
N LEU A 245 -17.24 -11.22 6.41
CA LEU A 245 -16.88 -9.82 6.60
C LEU A 245 -16.67 -9.49 8.08
N THR A 246 -17.50 -9.99 8.97
CA THR A 246 -17.40 -9.67 10.39
C THR A 246 -16.29 -10.47 11.09
N LYS A 247 -16.15 -11.76 10.78
CA LYS A 247 -15.25 -12.66 11.53
C LYS A 247 -13.89 -12.84 10.87
N GLU A 248 -13.82 -12.90 9.54
CA GLU A 248 -12.55 -13.11 8.86
C GLU A 248 -11.93 -11.82 8.33
N GLN A 249 -12.76 -10.83 7.96
CA GLN A 249 -12.29 -9.53 7.45
C GLN A 249 -12.33 -8.43 8.53
N PHE A 250 -12.82 -8.73 9.70
CA PHE A 250 -12.83 -7.84 10.89
C PHE A 250 -13.55 -6.51 10.62
N LYS A 251 -14.59 -6.56 9.77
CA LYS A 251 -15.49 -5.42 9.57
C LYS A 251 -16.50 -5.41 10.71
N GLY A 252 -16.43 -4.48 11.62
CA GLY A 252 -17.22 -4.44 12.84
C GLY A 252 -18.69 -4.79 12.63
N HIS A 253 -19.51 -3.86 12.18
CA HIS A 253 -20.95 -4.07 11.98
C HIS A 253 -21.26 -4.00 10.48
N VAL A 254 -21.78 -5.12 9.95
CA VAL A 254 -22.18 -5.22 8.55
C VAL A 254 -23.63 -5.75 8.53
N THR A 255 -24.51 -5.08 7.79
CA THR A 255 -25.89 -5.50 7.65
C THR A 255 -26.04 -6.56 6.56
N LEU A 256 -27.12 -7.35 6.68
CA LEU A 256 -27.46 -8.31 5.60
C LEU A 256 -27.77 -7.58 4.30
N GLU A 257 -28.40 -6.41 4.39
CA GLU A 257 -28.73 -5.59 3.23
C GLU A 257 -27.47 -5.19 2.46
N ARG A 258 -26.40 -4.83 3.18
CA ARG A 258 -25.12 -4.53 2.56
C ARG A 258 -24.54 -5.76 1.86
N CYS A 259 -24.65 -6.93 2.48
CA CYS A 259 -24.19 -8.19 1.88
C CYS A 259 -24.96 -8.53 0.61
N GLU A 260 -26.28 -8.30 0.62
CA GLU A 260 -27.13 -8.48 -0.57
C GLU A 260 -26.68 -7.55 -1.70
N GLU A 261 -26.39 -6.28 -1.37
CA GLU A 261 -25.88 -5.30 -2.35
C GLU A 261 -24.56 -5.75 -2.96
N ILE A 262 -23.67 -6.29 -2.15
CA ILE A 262 -22.37 -6.79 -2.60
C ILE A 262 -22.57 -7.95 -3.60
N ILE A 263 -23.45 -8.89 -3.27
CA ILE A 263 -23.72 -10.03 -4.16
C ILE A 263 -24.32 -9.54 -5.48
N ARG A 264 -25.30 -8.64 -5.44
CA ARG A 264 -25.89 -8.08 -6.66
C ARG A 264 -24.84 -7.34 -7.51
N ALA A 265 -23.90 -6.64 -6.85
CA ALA A 265 -22.86 -5.87 -7.55
C ALA A 265 -21.80 -6.75 -8.19
N PHE A 266 -21.43 -7.86 -7.55
CA PHE A 266 -20.26 -8.63 -7.97
C PHE A 266 -20.56 -10.01 -8.56
N GLU A 267 -21.73 -10.58 -8.27
CA GLU A 267 -22.08 -11.90 -8.84
C GLU A 267 -22.20 -11.81 -10.36
N THR A 268 -21.63 -12.79 -11.03
CA THR A 268 -21.51 -12.79 -12.49
C THR A 268 -22.75 -13.32 -13.21
N THR A 269 -23.51 -14.23 -12.58
CA THR A 269 -24.69 -14.82 -13.22
C THR A 269 -25.96 -14.06 -12.84
N LYS A 270 -26.92 -14.04 -13.77
CA LYS A 270 -28.25 -13.47 -13.53
C LYS A 270 -28.97 -14.22 -12.41
N THR A 271 -28.95 -15.55 -12.47
CA THR A 271 -29.59 -16.41 -11.46
C THR A 271 -28.99 -16.16 -10.07
N GLY A 272 -27.65 -16.05 -9.98
CA GLY A 272 -27.00 -15.79 -8.71
C GLY A 272 -27.37 -14.42 -8.14
N ARG A 273 -27.45 -13.40 -8.98
CA ARG A 273 -27.88 -12.06 -8.54
C ARG A 273 -29.33 -12.08 -8.03
N GLU A 274 -30.22 -12.79 -8.73
CA GLU A 274 -31.64 -12.88 -8.35
C GLU A 274 -31.85 -13.69 -7.06
N LYS A 275 -31.14 -14.81 -6.91
CA LYS A 275 -31.24 -15.70 -5.75
C LYS A 275 -30.34 -15.31 -4.60
N LEU A 276 -29.47 -14.31 -4.80
CA LEU A 276 -28.47 -13.86 -3.82
C LEU A 276 -27.55 -15.01 -3.41
N GLU A 277 -26.98 -15.64 -4.42
CA GLU A 277 -26.04 -16.75 -4.28
C GLU A 277 -24.81 -16.43 -5.13
N MET A 278 -23.68 -16.24 -4.49
CA MET A 278 -22.43 -15.77 -5.15
C MET A 278 -21.51 -16.96 -5.43
N GLN A 279 -21.02 -17.02 -6.66
CA GLN A 279 -19.98 -17.97 -7.07
C GLN A 279 -18.59 -17.44 -6.74
N VAL A 280 -17.58 -18.29 -6.91
CA VAL A 280 -16.17 -17.93 -6.66
C VAL A 280 -15.72 -16.76 -7.54
N GLU A 281 -16.23 -16.66 -8.77
CA GLU A 281 -15.87 -15.56 -9.67
C GLU A 281 -16.29 -14.21 -9.08
N GLY A 282 -17.52 -14.11 -8.62
CA GLY A 282 -18.01 -12.88 -7.98
C GLY A 282 -17.28 -12.59 -6.69
N PHE A 283 -16.99 -13.60 -5.91
CA PHE A 283 -16.23 -13.49 -4.66
C PHE A 283 -14.82 -12.94 -4.93
N THR A 284 -14.17 -13.47 -5.96
CA THR A 284 -12.83 -13.02 -6.37
C THR A 284 -12.86 -11.53 -6.79
N ARG A 285 -13.86 -11.15 -7.58
CA ARG A 285 -14.03 -9.76 -8.01
C ARG A 285 -14.26 -8.82 -6.83
N PHE A 286 -15.03 -9.29 -5.84
CA PHE A 286 -15.25 -8.52 -4.62
C PHE A 286 -13.94 -8.31 -3.86
N LEU A 287 -13.14 -9.36 -3.69
CA LEU A 287 -11.86 -9.25 -2.99
C LEU A 287 -10.86 -8.34 -3.74
N LEU A 288 -10.97 -8.25 -5.06
CA LEU A 288 -10.13 -7.36 -5.87
C LEU A 288 -10.63 -5.92 -5.87
N SER A 289 -11.83 -5.69 -5.39
CA SER A 289 -12.44 -4.36 -5.36
C SER A 289 -11.81 -3.50 -4.26
N ARG A 290 -12.18 -2.22 -4.26
CA ARG A 290 -11.73 -1.26 -3.25
C ARG A 290 -12.02 -1.73 -1.81
N ASP A 291 -13.13 -2.44 -1.62
CA ASP A 291 -13.51 -3.00 -0.31
C ASP A 291 -12.59 -4.12 0.15
N GLY A 292 -11.94 -4.80 -0.78
CA GLY A 292 -11.01 -5.90 -0.49
C GLY A 292 -9.55 -5.48 -0.36
N GLU A 293 -9.23 -4.18 -0.54
CA GLU A 293 -7.85 -3.70 -0.45
C GLU A 293 -7.34 -3.68 0.99
N LEU A 294 -6.05 -3.78 1.12
CA LEU A 294 -5.35 -3.68 2.41
C LEU A 294 -5.54 -2.31 3.05
N PHE A 295 -5.49 -1.25 2.25
CA PHE A 295 -5.64 0.13 2.74
C PHE A 295 -7.10 0.38 3.11
N ASN A 296 -7.33 0.85 4.33
CA ASN A 296 -8.67 1.12 4.86
C ASN A 296 -9.37 2.19 4.01
N LYS A 297 -10.46 1.80 3.37
CA LYS A 297 -11.26 2.68 2.50
C LYS A 297 -11.75 3.94 3.25
N ALA A 298 -12.04 3.81 4.54
CA ALA A 298 -12.46 4.95 5.35
C ALA A 298 -11.38 6.03 5.44
N HIS A 299 -10.10 5.66 5.28
CA HIS A 299 -9.00 6.62 5.32
C HIS A 299 -8.81 7.37 4.00
N ASP A 300 -9.54 7.02 2.94
CA ASP A 300 -9.61 7.82 1.72
C ASP A 300 -10.44 9.10 1.92
N GLN A 301 -11.14 9.21 3.04
CA GLN A 301 -11.90 10.40 3.42
C GLN A 301 -11.18 11.11 4.55
N ILE A 302 -11.51 12.39 4.75
CA ILE A 302 -11.00 13.14 5.91
C ILE A 302 -11.69 12.55 7.15
N TYR A 303 -10.92 11.88 8.00
CA TYR A 303 -11.44 11.23 9.20
C TYR A 303 -10.79 11.75 10.48
N GLN A 304 -9.68 12.50 10.36
CA GLN A 304 -8.98 13.04 11.50
C GLN A 304 -9.55 14.40 11.92
N ASP A 305 -9.35 14.75 13.18
CA ASP A 305 -9.68 16.08 13.69
C ASP A 305 -8.78 17.12 13.02
N MET A 306 -9.35 18.06 12.31
CA MET A 306 -8.61 19.11 11.60
C MET A 306 -8.65 20.43 12.36
N SER A 307 -9.14 20.44 13.60
CA SER A 307 -9.31 21.64 14.43
C SER A 307 -8.22 21.85 15.48
N GLN A 308 -7.20 20.97 15.51
CA GLN A 308 -6.05 21.12 16.40
C GLN A 308 -5.11 22.22 15.88
N PRO A 309 -4.23 22.77 16.73
CA PRO A 309 -3.23 23.72 16.25
C PRO A 309 -2.38 23.18 15.11
N LEU A 310 -2.02 24.05 14.17
CA LEU A 310 -1.26 23.65 12.98
C LEU A 310 0.01 22.82 13.30
N PRO A 311 0.80 23.15 14.35
CA PRO A 311 1.96 22.32 14.65
C PRO A 311 1.65 20.87 15.06
N HIS A 312 0.39 20.53 15.32
CA HIS A 312 0.00 19.17 15.69
C HIS A 312 -0.12 18.23 14.48
N TYR A 313 0.26 18.69 13.28
CA TYR A 313 0.12 17.91 12.06
C TYR A 313 1.44 17.76 11.34
N TYR A 314 1.64 16.59 10.74
CA TYR A 314 2.62 16.42 9.66
C TYR A 314 2.06 17.12 8.43
N ILE A 315 2.91 17.82 7.71
CA ILE A 315 2.53 18.61 6.54
C ILE A 315 3.29 18.11 5.31
N ALA A 316 2.56 17.69 4.28
CA ALA A 316 3.16 17.20 3.04
C ALA A 316 4.00 18.32 2.41
N SER A 317 5.33 18.11 2.29
CA SER A 317 6.27 19.19 1.98
C SER A 317 7.28 18.81 0.90
N SER A 318 7.65 19.80 0.09
CA SER A 318 8.58 19.67 -1.03
C SER A 318 9.74 20.63 -0.86
N HIS A 319 10.95 20.12 -1.14
CA HIS A 319 12.19 20.90 -1.15
C HIS A 319 12.50 21.36 -2.57
N ASN A 320 12.93 22.62 -2.72
CA ASN A 320 13.32 23.19 -4.02
C ASN A 320 12.35 22.77 -5.12
N THR A 321 11.09 23.08 -4.90
CA THR A 321 9.95 22.60 -5.69
C THR A 321 10.05 22.93 -7.17
N TYR A 322 10.72 24.04 -7.50
CA TYR A 322 10.94 24.49 -8.88
C TYR A 322 11.81 23.56 -9.70
N LEU A 323 12.65 22.72 -9.05
CA LEU A 323 13.59 21.84 -9.77
C LEU A 323 12.91 20.56 -10.26
N CYS A 324 13.20 20.25 -11.53
CA CYS A 324 12.73 19.00 -12.16
C CYS A 324 13.82 17.93 -12.20
N GLY A 325 15.08 18.30 -11.92
CA GLY A 325 16.21 17.40 -11.97
C GLY A 325 17.21 17.63 -10.83
N GLN A 326 18.48 17.47 -11.11
CA GLN A 326 19.51 17.58 -10.09
C GLN A 326 19.73 19.03 -9.64
N GLN A 327 20.38 19.20 -8.48
CA GLN A 327 20.42 20.50 -7.77
C GLN A 327 21.32 21.53 -8.41
N LEU A 328 22.33 21.13 -9.19
CA LEU A 328 23.32 22.06 -9.75
C LEU A 328 23.02 22.50 -11.18
N ARG A 329 22.37 21.65 -11.98
CA ARG A 329 22.14 21.89 -13.41
C ARG A 329 20.71 21.54 -13.86
N GLY A 330 19.81 21.28 -12.92
CA GLY A 330 18.46 20.90 -13.24
C GLY A 330 17.64 22.01 -13.86
N GLU A 331 16.61 21.64 -14.56
CA GLU A 331 15.63 22.58 -15.10
C GLU A 331 14.67 23.05 -14.02
N SER A 332 14.36 24.34 -14.00
CA SER A 332 13.35 24.93 -13.12
C SER A 332 12.05 25.15 -13.89
N SER A 333 10.90 24.88 -13.23
CA SER A 333 9.60 24.94 -13.91
C SER A 333 8.51 25.37 -12.95
N ALA A 334 7.61 26.23 -13.41
CA ALA A 334 6.39 26.57 -12.69
C ALA A 334 5.41 25.38 -12.67
N LYS A 335 5.45 24.54 -13.69
CA LYS A 335 4.59 23.35 -13.75
C LYS A 335 4.90 22.34 -12.63
N ALA A 336 6.13 22.32 -12.14
CA ALA A 336 6.51 21.45 -11.02
C ALA A 336 5.65 21.74 -9.79
N TYR A 337 5.30 23.02 -9.57
CA TYR A 337 4.44 23.40 -8.45
C TYR A 337 3.03 22.83 -8.62
N LYS A 338 2.47 22.93 -9.82
CA LYS A 338 1.15 22.37 -10.10
C LYS A 338 1.14 20.87 -9.83
N LYS A 339 2.15 20.17 -10.33
CA LYS A 339 2.27 18.72 -10.22
C LYS A 339 2.28 18.27 -8.75
N VAL A 340 3.15 18.88 -7.92
CA VAL A 340 3.27 18.43 -6.51
C VAL A 340 2.05 18.83 -5.70
N ILE A 341 1.47 20.02 -5.91
CA ILE A 341 0.30 20.48 -5.16
C ILE A 341 -0.91 19.61 -5.52
N GLU A 342 -1.12 19.30 -6.80
CA GLU A 342 -2.25 18.48 -7.24
C GLU A 342 -2.14 17.04 -6.77
N LYS A 343 -0.93 16.58 -6.44
CA LYS A 343 -0.72 15.28 -5.81
C LYS A 343 -0.90 15.31 -4.28
N GLY A 344 -1.17 16.49 -3.71
CA GLY A 344 -1.50 16.62 -2.29
C GLY A 344 -0.50 17.37 -1.44
N CYS A 345 0.62 17.81 -2.00
CA CYS A 345 1.64 18.58 -1.27
C CYS A 345 1.06 19.91 -0.79
N ARG A 346 1.39 20.31 0.45
CA ARG A 346 0.87 21.53 1.05
C ARG A 346 1.93 22.57 1.37
N CYS A 347 3.20 22.22 1.33
CA CYS A 347 4.28 23.20 1.56
C CYS A 347 5.28 23.12 0.41
N VAL A 348 5.45 24.24 -0.27
CA VAL A 348 6.33 24.35 -1.43
C VAL A 348 7.35 25.46 -1.21
N GLU A 349 8.52 25.35 -1.83
CA GLU A 349 9.63 26.26 -1.62
C GLU A 349 9.91 27.10 -2.87
N LEU A 350 10.18 28.40 -2.64
CA LEU A 350 10.59 29.34 -3.68
C LEU A 350 11.87 30.06 -3.25
N ASP A 351 12.96 29.81 -3.95
CA ASP A 351 14.24 30.52 -3.73
C ASP A 351 14.26 31.72 -4.66
N CYS A 352 14.09 32.90 -4.10
CA CYS A 352 13.80 34.14 -4.84
C CYS A 352 15.05 35.00 -4.97
N TRP A 353 15.34 35.45 -6.18
CA TRP A 353 16.51 36.23 -6.53
C TRP A 353 16.12 37.37 -7.48
N ASP A 354 16.96 38.40 -7.58
CA ASP A 354 16.79 39.45 -8.56
C ASP A 354 17.13 38.93 -9.95
N GLY A 355 16.25 39.12 -10.92
CA GLY A 355 16.55 38.89 -12.33
C GLY A 355 17.24 40.11 -12.93
N THR A 356 17.71 39.98 -14.17
CA THR A 356 18.50 41.03 -14.87
C THR A 356 17.69 42.31 -15.11
N ASP A 357 16.36 42.19 -15.22
CA ASP A 357 15.48 43.31 -15.50
C ASP A 357 14.74 43.79 -14.25
N GLY A 358 15.19 43.39 -13.06
CA GLY A 358 14.56 43.72 -11.80
C GLY A 358 13.34 42.86 -11.45
N GLU A 359 12.98 41.88 -12.29
CA GLU A 359 11.91 40.96 -11.98
C GLU A 359 12.39 39.89 -11.00
N PRO A 360 11.62 39.56 -9.97
CA PRO A 360 12.00 38.44 -9.11
C PRO A 360 11.91 37.12 -9.87
N ILE A 361 12.94 36.31 -9.72
CA ILE A 361 13.08 35.00 -10.35
C ILE A 361 13.33 33.94 -9.28
N VAL A 362 13.10 32.69 -9.64
CA VAL A 362 13.28 31.53 -8.77
C VAL A 362 14.23 30.57 -9.46
N TYR A 363 15.28 30.18 -8.77
CA TYR A 363 16.24 29.16 -9.20
C TYR A 363 17.10 28.78 -8.01
N HIS A 364 17.90 27.71 -8.16
CA HIS A 364 18.82 27.31 -7.10
C HIS A 364 20.04 28.23 -7.15
N GLY A 365 20.10 29.19 -6.23
CA GLY A 365 21.09 30.25 -6.25
C GLY A 365 22.51 29.74 -6.32
N HIS A 366 23.37 30.49 -7.06
CA HIS A 366 24.78 30.20 -7.27
C HIS A 366 25.01 28.88 -8.03
N THR A 367 23.98 28.38 -8.75
CA THR A 367 24.09 27.18 -9.58
C THR A 367 23.73 27.48 -11.02
N LEU A 368 23.85 26.47 -11.88
CA LEU A 368 23.53 26.56 -13.31
C LEU A 368 22.08 26.12 -13.60
N THR A 369 21.26 25.98 -12.59
CA THR A 369 19.83 25.62 -12.79
C THR A 369 19.14 26.74 -13.57
N SER A 370 18.16 26.40 -14.37
CA SER A 370 17.41 27.39 -15.15
C SER A 370 16.53 28.23 -14.22
N LYS A 371 16.08 29.39 -14.72
CA LYS A 371 15.37 30.40 -13.94
C LYS A 371 13.93 30.50 -14.39
N VAL A 372 13.02 30.75 -13.42
CA VAL A 372 11.58 30.90 -13.66
C VAL A 372 11.13 32.20 -13.01
N PHE A 373 10.19 32.90 -13.62
CA PHE A 373 9.64 34.11 -13.03
C PHE A 373 8.80 33.77 -11.79
N PHE A 374 9.01 34.52 -10.73
CA PHE A 374 8.22 34.42 -9.50
C PHE A 374 6.72 34.52 -9.80
N LYS A 375 6.33 35.47 -10.65
CA LYS A 375 4.93 35.68 -11.00
C LYS A 375 4.28 34.43 -11.64
N ASP A 376 5.05 33.68 -12.48
CA ASP A 376 4.53 32.48 -13.13
C ASP A 376 4.29 31.35 -12.11
N ILE A 377 5.16 31.25 -11.11
CA ILE A 377 5.01 30.26 -10.03
C ILE A 377 3.80 30.63 -9.17
N VAL A 378 3.64 31.89 -8.81
CA VAL A 378 2.49 32.34 -7.99
C VAL A 378 1.19 32.03 -8.71
N LYS A 379 1.14 32.27 -10.03
CA LYS A 379 -0.02 31.92 -10.85
C LYS A 379 -0.29 30.42 -10.81
N ALA A 380 0.73 29.59 -11.00
CA ALA A 380 0.63 28.12 -10.97
C ALA A 380 0.09 27.64 -9.61
N ILE A 381 0.63 28.16 -8.51
CA ILE A 381 0.22 27.79 -7.16
C ILE A 381 -1.25 28.18 -6.95
N GLY A 382 -1.63 29.39 -7.33
CA GLY A 382 -3.00 29.89 -7.16
C GLY A 382 -4.02 29.02 -7.90
N GLU A 383 -3.67 28.56 -9.10
CA GLU A 383 -4.56 27.71 -9.90
C GLU A 383 -4.73 26.32 -9.31
N SER A 384 -3.69 25.75 -8.71
CA SER A 384 -3.68 24.36 -8.23
C SER A 384 -3.93 24.20 -6.74
N ALA A 385 -3.87 25.28 -5.97
CA ALA A 385 -3.81 25.24 -4.49
C ALA A 385 -4.88 24.36 -3.87
N PHE A 386 -6.11 24.42 -4.34
CA PHE A 386 -7.24 23.76 -3.66
C PHE A 386 -7.98 22.74 -4.54
N LYS A 387 -7.33 22.23 -5.59
CA LYS A 387 -7.91 21.19 -6.45
C LYS A 387 -8.02 19.85 -5.73
N THR A 388 -7.00 19.48 -4.96
CA THR A 388 -6.94 18.16 -4.29
C THR A 388 -7.38 18.26 -2.83
N SER A 389 -7.05 19.34 -2.14
CA SER A 389 -7.30 19.51 -0.71
C SER A 389 -7.72 20.94 -0.43
N PRO A 390 -8.71 21.19 0.45
CA PRO A 390 -9.10 22.54 0.82
C PRO A 390 -8.20 23.17 1.89
N TYR A 391 -7.28 22.39 2.46
CA TYR A 391 -6.45 22.82 3.57
C TYR A 391 -5.29 23.68 3.07
N PRO A 392 -4.71 24.52 3.93
CA PRO A 392 -3.84 25.61 3.46
C PRO A 392 -2.60 25.12 2.72
N VAL A 393 -2.22 25.91 1.70
CA VAL A 393 -0.93 25.76 1.04
C VAL A 393 0.04 26.75 1.68
N ILE A 394 1.24 26.29 2.00
CA ILE A 394 2.29 27.12 2.57
C ILE A 394 3.33 27.38 1.47
N MET A 395 3.56 28.66 1.16
CA MET A 395 4.62 29.08 0.27
C MET A 395 5.83 29.48 1.15
N SER A 396 6.87 28.66 1.14
CA SER A 396 8.07 28.91 1.90
C SER A 396 9.05 29.72 1.04
N LEU A 397 9.23 30.99 1.36
CA LEU A 397 10.10 31.89 0.60
C LEU A 397 11.49 31.91 1.21
N GLU A 398 12.49 31.62 0.39
CA GLU A 398 13.88 31.91 0.69
C GLU A 398 14.23 33.15 -0.12
N ASN A 399 14.24 34.30 0.55
CA ASN A 399 14.25 35.61 -0.10
C ASN A 399 15.66 36.20 -0.16
N HIS A 400 16.20 36.34 -1.37
CA HIS A 400 17.47 36.98 -1.64
C HIS A 400 17.31 38.21 -2.52
N CYS A 401 16.11 38.76 -2.55
CA CYS A 401 15.76 39.85 -3.45
C CYS A 401 16.10 41.23 -2.86
N SER A 402 16.38 42.18 -3.75
CA SER A 402 16.46 43.59 -3.42
C SER A 402 15.09 44.13 -2.96
N ILE A 403 15.08 45.28 -2.32
CA ILE A 403 13.83 45.94 -1.90
C ILE A 403 12.89 46.14 -3.10
N GLU A 404 13.45 46.52 -4.25
CA GLU A 404 12.62 46.78 -5.44
C GLU A 404 11.97 45.50 -5.96
N ALA A 405 12.74 44.37 -5.96
CA ALA A 405 12.19 43.09 -6.36
C ALA A 405 11.15 42.61 -5.34
N GLN A 406 11.38 42.81 -4.04
CA GLN A 406 10.43 42.42 -2.99
C GLN A 406 9.10 43.20 -3.15
N LYS A 407 9.12 44.43 -3.57
CA LYS A 407 7.89 45.20 -3.86
C LYS A 407 7.10 44.54 -4.99
N LYS A 408 7.81 44.08 -6.01
CA LYS A 408 7.16 43.33 -7.11
C LYS A 408 6.63 41.97 -6.62
N MET A 409 7.34 41.28 -5.75
CA MET A 409 6.84 40.03 -5.15
C MET A 409 5.51 40.29 -4.42
N ALA A 410 5.47 41.34 -3.58
CA ALA A 410 4.26 41.68 -2.84
C ALA A 410 3.11 42.05 -3.79
N LYS A 411 3.41 42.77 -4.84
CA LYS A 411 2.43 43.14 -5.88
C LYS A 411 1.84 41.88 -6.53
N TYR A 412 2.69 40.92 -6.92
CA TYR A 412 2.21 39.70 -7.57
C TYR A 412 1.40 38.82 -6.62
N LEU A 413 1.81 38.72 -5.36
CA LEU A 413 1.01 38.00 -4.35
C LEU A 413 -0.39 38.60 -4.23
N GLU A 414 -0.47 39.92 -4.16
CA GLU A 414 -1.74 40.61 -4.06
C GLU A 414 -2.61 40.44 -5.30
N GLU A 415 -2.04 40.73 -6.48
CA GLU A 415 -2.79 40.75 -7.74
C GLU A 415 -3.21 39.36 -8.21
N ILE A 416 -2.34 38.37 -8.05
CA ILE A 416 -2.57 37.02 -8.60
C ILE A 416 -3.39 36.20 -7.63
N LEU A 417 -3.03 36.18 -6.34
CA LEU A 417 -3.70 35.33 -5.35
C LEU A 417 -4.96 35.99 -4.77
N GLY A 418 -4.97 37.30 -4.64
CA GLY A 418 -6.13 38.03 -4.12
C GLY A 418 -6.50 37.56 -2.71
N GLU A 419 -7.75 37.20 -2.54
CA GLU A 419 -8.28 36.75 -1.25
C GLU A 419 -7.74 35.36 -0.80
N LYS A 420 -7.12 34.60 -1.71
CA LYS A 420 -6.56 33.30 -1.36
C LYS A 420 -5.40 33.46 -0.38
N VAL A 421 -4.59 34.52 -0.52
CA VAL A 421 -3.43 34.69 0.39
C VAL A 421 -3.92 35.26 1.71
N TYR A 422 -3.45 34.67 2.82
CA TYR A 422 -3.84 35.12 4.17
C TYR A 422 -2.94 36.27 4.60
N LYS A 423 -3.53 37.43 4.86
CA LYS A 423 -2.81 38.70 5.16
C LYS A 423 -3.06 39.23 6.56
N ILE A 424 -3.98 38.64 7.29
CA ILE A 424 -4.36 39.16 8.60
C ILE A 424 -3.19 38.94 9.58
N PRO A 425 -2.73 40.02 10.27
CA PRO A 425 -1.63 39.87 11.23
C PRO A 425 -1.97 38.88 12.34
N VAL A 426 -0.91 38.30 12.90
CA VAL A 426 -1.03 37.33 14.01
C VAL A 426 -1.80 38.00 15.15
N ASP A 427 -2.83 37.32 15.66
CA ASP A 427 -3.52 37.70 16.86
C ASP A 427 -2.64 37.40 18.08
N LEU A 428 -2.05 38.41 18.66
CA LEU A 428 -1.10 38.24 19.77
C LEU A 428 -1.77 37.76 21.07
N ASN A 429 -3.11 37.75 21.11
CA ASN A 429 -3.83 37.18 22.25
C ASN A 429 -3.98 35.67 22.17
N LEU A 430 -3.69 35.07 21.02
CA LEU A 430 -3.70 33.60 20.85
C LEU A 430 -2.51 32.98 21.59
N LYS A 431 -2.73 31.84 22.20
CA LYS A 431 -1.68 31.10 22.92
C LYS A 431 -1.12 29.96 22.06
N SER A 432 -1.80 29.63 20.98
CA SER A 432 -1.39 28.58 20.08
C SER A 432 -1.83 28.89 18.65
N PHE A 433 -1.25 28.18 17.72
CA PHE A 433 -1.53 28.29 16.28
C PHE A 433 -3.00 27.98 15.99
N PRO A 434 -3.64 28.73 15.09
CA PRO A 434 -4.92 28.29 14.54
C PRO A 434 -4.78 26.96 13.79
N SER A 435 -5.89 26.34 13.52
CA SER A 435 -5.98 24.99 12.95
C SER A 435 -5.89 24.99 11.42
N PRO A 436 -5.62 23.83 10.81
CA PRO A 436 -5.82 23.71 9.36
C PRO A 436 -7.24 24.06 8.93
N GLU A 437 -8.24 23.71 9.73
CA GLU A 437 -9.64 24.03 9.46
C GLU A 437 -9.87 25.53 9.36
N PHE A 438 -9.23 26.29 10.26
CA PHE A 438 -9.28 27.75 10.26
C PHE A 438 -8.75 28.33 8.96
N PHE A 439 -7.67 27.76 8.42
CA PHE A 439 -6.99 28.26 7.24
C PHE A 439 -7.48 27.65 5.93
N LYS A 440 -8.62 26.97 5.92
CA LYS A 440 -9.19 26.41 4.70
C LYS A 440 -9.25 27.45 3.58
N TYR A 441 -8.85 27.04 2.39
CA TYR A 441 -8.85 27.84 1.17
C TYR A 441 -7.93 29.06 1.25
N LYS A 442 -6.91 28.99 2.12
CA LYS A 442 -5.94 30.07 2.26
C LYS A 442 -4.53 29.61 1.95
N ILE A 443 -3.74 30.55 1.44
CA ILE A 443 -2.31 30.36 1.18
C ILE A 443 -1.56 31.16 2.24
N LEU A 444 -0.67 30.51 2.96
CA LEU A 444 0.18 31.12 3.98
C LEU A 444 1.57 31.32 3.41
N ILE A 445 2.18 32.46 3.73
CA ILE A 445 3.54 32.75 3.30
C ILE A 445 4.48 32.56 4.48
N ARG A 446 5.47 31.68 4.32
CA ARG A 446 6.52 31.46 5.30
C ARG A 446 7.77 32.18 4.83
N GLY A 447 8.40 32.91 5.72
CA GLY A 447 9.59 33.63 5.37
C GLY A 447 10.17 34.39 6.54
N LYS A 448 11.28 35.06 6.32
CA LYS A 448 11.91 35.91 7.31
C LYS A 448 11.21 37.26 7.36
N VAL A 449 11.16 37.81 8.57
CA VAL A 449 10.68 39.18 8.81
C VAL A 449 11.84 40.01 9.36
N ASP A 450 11.71 41.33 9.34
CA ASP A 450 12.69 42.30 9.84
C ASP A 450 13.94 42.44 8.97
N SER A 451 14.75 41.39 8.86
CA SER A 451 15.98 41.47 8.06
C SER A 451 16.30 40.09 7.49
N ILE A 452 16.76 40.13 6.26
CA ILE A 452 17.31 38.95 5.58
C ILE A 452 18.81 38.95 5.91
N GLU A 453 19.23 38.02 6.77
CA GLU A 453 20.63 37.67 6.87
C GLU A 453 20.93 36.74 5.71
N ASP A 454 22.03 37.02 5.04
CA ASP A 454 22.53 36.04 4.08
C ASP A 454 22.93 34.80 4.90
N ASP A 455 22.04 33.87 5.02
CA ASP A 455 22.29 32.57 5.67
C ASP A 455 23.34 31.77 4.90
N ASP A 456 23.67 32.25 3.72
CA ASP A 456 24.72 31.64 2.88
C ASP A 456 26.07 31.60 3.52
N GLU A 457 26.28 32.34 4.63
CA GLU A 457 27.62 32.41 5.26
C GLU A 457 28.02 31.13 5.99
N GLU A 458 27.14 30.62 6.79
CA GLU A 458 27.40 29.37 7.49
C GLU A 458 27.59 28.24 6.48
N ASP A 459 26.84 28.35 5.40
CA ASP A 459 26.89 27.37 4.32
C ASP A 459 28.10 27.56 3.42
N LEU A 460 28.53 28.81 3.20
CA LEU A 460 29.74 29.09 2.40
C LEU A 460 31.03 28.72 3.14
N ASP A 461 31.07 28.94 4.43
CA ASP A 461 32.24 28.55 5.27
C ASP A 461 32.38 27.02 5.30
N LYS A 462 31.28 26.31 5.27
CA LYS A 462 31.28 24.84 5.17
C LYS A 462 31.63 24.36 3.77
N GLN A 463 31.43 25.20 2.73
CA GLN A 463 31.83 24.87 1.36
C GLN A 463 33.36 25.00 1.14
N GLU A 464 34.02 25.93 1.81
CA GLU A 464 35.46 26.15 1.63
C GLU A 464 36.34 25.06 2.24
N THR A 465 35.78 24.29 3.19
CA THR A 465 36.53 23.22 3.85
C THR A 465 36.21 21.82 3.31
N GLY A 466 35.43 21.71 2.23
CA GLY A 466 34.80 20.47 1.93
C GLY A 466 34.89 19.87 0.54
N ASP A 467 35.62 20.43 -0.39
CA ASP A 467 35.61 19.90 -1.77
C ASP A 467 36.11 18.45 -1.85
N GLU A 468 37.12 18.09 -1.08
CA GLU A 468 37.62 16.71 -1.05
C GLU A 468 36.74 15.79 -0.20
N THR A 469 36.23 16.28 0.93
CA THR A 469 35.31 15.51 1.77
C THR A 469 33.95 15.35 1.14
N MET A 470 33.50 16.30 0.35
CA MET A 470 32.21 16.23 -0.34
C MET A 470 32.15 15.08 -1.35
N VAL A 471 33.27 14.90 -2.10
CA VAL A 471 33.36 13.83 -3.10
C VAL A 471 33.42 12.46 -2.41
N GLU A 472 34.17 12.36 -1.31
CA GLU A 472 34.25 11.11 -0.51
C GLU A 472 32.92 10.75 0.15
N ASP A 473 32.22 11.75 0.69
CA ASP A 473 30.92 11.50 1.35
C ASP A 473 29.81 11.17 0.32
N ALA A 474 29.87 11.79 -0.85
CA ALA A 474 28.96 11.44 -1.95
C ALA A 474 29.25 10.04 -2.47
N ALA A 475 30.53 9.65 -2.55
CA ALA A 475 30.91 8.29 -2.93
C ALA A 475 30.49 7.27 -1.86
N LYS A 476 30.64 7.61 -0.58
CA LYS A 476 30.19 6.77 0.54
C LYS A 476 28.66 6.63 0.57
N MET A 477 27.95 7.70 0.24
CA MET A 477 26.49 7.64 0.12
C MET A 477 26.06 6.77 -1.05
N LYS A 478 26.81 6.79 -2.17
CA LYS A 478 26.56 5.90 -3.31
C LYS A 478 26.86 4.43 -2.98
N GLU A 479 27.87 4.17 -2.15
CA GLU A 479 28.19 2.82 -1.70
C GLU A 479 27.16 2.27 -0.71
N ASN A 480 26.58 3.15 0.11
CA ASN A 480 25.58 2.78 1.10
C ASN A 480 24.15 2.84 0.57
N SER A 481 23.93 3.48 -0.57
CA SER A 481 22.61 3.43 -1.22
C SER A 481 22.42 2.01 -1.75
N ASN A 482 21.29 1.44 -1.45
CA ASN A 482 20.92 0.12 -1.98
C ASN A 482 21.02 0.22 -3.50
N PRO A 483 21.96 -0.51 -4.14
CA PRO A 483 22.21 -0.32 -5.57
C PRO A 483 21.06 -0.77 -6.46
N SER A 484 20.05 -1.41 -5.88
CA SER A 484 18.85 -1.83 -6.63
C SER A 484 17.86 -0.69 -6.84
N ILE A 485 18.05 0.45 -6.18
CA ILE A 485 17.16 1.60 -6.37
C ILE A 485 17.86 2.59 -7.32
N LYS A 486 17.54 2.47 -8.59
CA LYS A 486 17.95 3.49 -9.55
C LYS A 486 17.13 4.74 -9.25
N VAL A 487 17.82 5.81 -8.90
CA VAL A 487 17.18 7.11 -8.75
C VAL A 487 16.72 7.52 -10.15
N THR A 488 15.43 7.27 -10.41
CA THR A 488 14.84 7.74 -11.65
C THR A 488 14.41 9.18 -11.44
N THR A 489 15.14 10.08 -12.05
CA THR A 489 14.62 11.42 -12.27
C THR A 489 13.29 11.24 -13.02
N LEU A 490 12.26 11.93 -12.57
CA LEU A 490 10.99 11.93 -13.28
C LEU A 490 11.28 12.21 -14.76
N PRO A 491 10.95 11.31 -15.66
CA PRO A 491 11.13 11.63 -17.06
C PRO A 491 10.32 12.88 -17.39
N GLU A 492 10.92 13.77 -18.11
CA GLU A 492 10.28 14.99 -18.61
C GLU A 492 9.02 14.67 -19.41
N ASN A 493 8.82 13.41 -19.71
CA ASN A 493 7.75 12.90 -20.53
C ASN A 493 6.69 12.16 -19.74
N ASP A 494 6.15 12.78 -18.73
CA ASP A 494 4.75 12.59 -18.47
C ASP A 494 4.01 13.46 -19.49
N ALA A 495 4.34 13.26 -20.72
CA ALA A 495 3.58 13.82 -21.78
C ALA A 495 2.28 13.06 -21.83
N ASN A 496 1.36 13.49 -21.05
CA ASN A 496 -0.01 13.41 -21.45
C ASN A 496 -0.02 13.88 -22.91
N PRO A 497 -0.37 13.04 -23.89
CA PRO A 497 -0.31 13.51 -25.27
C PRO A 497 -1.26 14.67 -25.57
N SER A 498 -2.07 15.06 -24.61
CA SER A 498 -2.94 16.23 -24.71
C SER A 498 -2.31 17.51 -24.16
N SER A 499 -1.12 17.43 -23.56
CA SER A 499 -0.45 18.65 -23.19
C SER A 499 0.18 19.23 -24.46
N THR A 500 -0.50 20.18 -25.03
CA THR A 500 0.06 21.06 -26.04
C THR A 500 1.45 21.46 -25.57
N ALA A 501 2.41 21.25 -26.45
CA ALA A 501 3.77 21.64 -26.22
C ALA A 501 3.79 23.04 -25.64
N CYS A 502 4.09 23.16 -24.38
CA CYS A 502 4.36 24.46 -23.81
C CYS A 502 5.54 25.04 -24.55
N ALA A 503 5.36 26.24 -25.01
CA ALA A 503 6.47 27.04 -25.50
C ALA A 503 7.61 26.88 -24.49
N PRO A 504 8.83 26.62 -24.95
CA PRO A 504 9.95 26.56 -24.04
C PRO A 504 9.93 27.80 -23.14
N PRO A 505 10.12 27.65 -21.85
CA PRO A 505 10.11 28.83 -20.99
C PRO A 505 11.08 29.84 -21.56
N ALA A 506 10.60 31.06 -21.71
CA ALA A 506 11.41 32.15 -22.23
C ALA A 506 12.76 32.10 -21.53
N VAL A 507 13.83 31.92 -22.28
CA VAL A 507 15.16 31.83 -21.71
C VAL A 507 15.40 33.15 -20.99
N ILE A 508 15.27 33.13 -19.69
CA ILE A 508 15.64 34.26 -18.86
C ILE A 508 17.17 34.37 -18.93
N PRO A 509 17.71 35.42 -19.49
CA PRO A 509 19.16 35.51 -19.57
C PRO A 509 19.76 35.44 -18.17
N SER A 510 20.73 34.59 -18.00
CA SER A 510 21.48 34.53 -16.76
C SER A 510 22.01 35.93 -16.44
N PRO A 511 21.84 36.40 -15.21
CA PRO A 511 22.50 37.63 -14.85
C PRO A 511 23.95 37.49 -15.14
N VAL A 512 24.48 38.34 -15.97
CA VAL A 512 25.91 38.40 -16.27
C VAL A 512 26.59 38.64 -14.93
N ALA A 513 27.33 37.60 -14.46
CA ALA A 513 28.11 37.79 -13.28
C ALA A 513 29.07 38.93 -13.60
N SER A 514 28.71 40.12 -13.18
CA SER A 514 29.70 41.19 -13.17
C SER A 514 30.87 40.66 -12.37
N PRO A 515 32.14 40.84 -12.85
CA PRO A 515 33.29 40.49 -12.06
C PRO A 515 33.34 41.41 -10.87
N SER A 516 32.38 41.23 -9.98
CA SER A 516 32.40 42.06 -8.80
C SER A 516 33.44 41.50 -7.88
N THR A 517 34.44 42.22 -7.80
CA THR A 517 34.96 42.60 -6.54
C THR A 517 34.31 41.77 -5.44
N ARG A 518 34.89 40.65 -5.10
CA ARG A 518 34.73 39.97 -3.82
C ARG A 518 35.20 40.99 -2.76
N ARG A 519 34.48 42.10 -2.62
CA ARG A 519 34.66 42.90 -1.43
C ARG A 519 33.88 42.20 -0.32
N ARG A 520 34.62 41.70 0.63
CA ARG A 520 34.11 41.44 1.97
C ARG A 520 33.67 42.80 2.58
N SER A 521 32.75 43.47 1.95
CA SER A 521 32.13 44.62 2.60
C SER A 521 31.24 44.08 3.75
N SER A 522 31.33 44.73 4.87
CA SER A 522 30.42 44.60 5.98
C SER A 522 29.05 44.35 5.41
N ARG A 523 28.55 43.14 5.67
CA ARG A 523 27.26 42.66 5.16
C ARG A 523 26.13 43.50 5.71
N ALA A 524 25.64 44.41 4.86
CA ALA A 524 24.46 45.15 5.16
C ALA A 524 23.29 44.19 5.21
N LYS A 525 22.70 44.04 6.35
CA LYS A 525 21.46 43.30 6.50
C LYS A 525 20.42 43.89 5.56
N ARG A 526 19.97 43.13 4.57
CA ARG A 526 18.92 43.56 3.67
C ARG A 526 17.61 43.56 4.42
N LYS A 527 16.91 44.70 4.44
CA LYS A 527 15.57 44.77 5.05
C LYS A 527 14.56 44.02 4.19
N VAL A 528 13.59 43.45 4.87
CA VAL A 528 12.41 42.93 4.19
C VAL A 528 11.47 44.11 4.01
N UNK A 529 11.03 44.31 2.92
CA UNK A 529 10.22 45.25 2.58
C UNK A 529 9.02 45.10 3.30
N LYS A 530 8.55 46.08 3.79
CA LYS A 530 7.33 46.00 4.61
C LYS A 530 6.14 45.44 3.83
N GLU A 531 6.02 45.83 2.56
CA GLU A 531 4.96 45.32 1.70
C GLU A 531 4.98 43.77 1.59
N LEU A 532 6.16 43.17 1.58
CA LEU A 532 6.31 41.73 1.58
C LEU A 532 6.12 41.16 2.99
N GLU A 533 6.68 41.82 3.98
CA GLU A 533 6.56 41.37 5.39
C GLU A 533 5.10 41.25 5.83
N ASP A 534 4.22 42.13 5.29
CA ASP A 534 2.80 42.12 5.63
C ASP A 534 2.10 40.80 5.24
N PHE A 535 2.71 40.03 4.33
CA PHE A 535 2.20 38.72 3.94
C PHE A 535 2.71 37.59 4.86
N ILE A 536 3.80 37.81 5.63
CA ILE A 536 4.43 36.82 6.47
C ILE A 536 3.94 36.97 7.90
N ASN A 537 2.98 36.15 8.29
CA ASN A 537 2.33 36.29 9.59
C ASN A 537 2.56 35.08 10.50
N TYR A 538 1.93 33.95 10.21
CA TYR A 538 1.87 32.84 11.16
C TYR A 538 3.10 31.93 11.11
N ILE A 539 3.88 31.91 10.02
CA ILE A 539 5.05 31.03 9.94
C ILE A 539 6.25 31.92 9.61
N SER A 540 6.67 32.71 10.59
CA SER A 540 7.85 33.53 10.44
C SER A 540 9.10 32.72 10.73
N ASN A 541 10.07 32.77 9.82
CA ASN A 541 11.30 31.99 9.94
C ASN A 541 12.26 32.69 10.90
N SER A 542 12.72 31.98 11.91
CA SER A 542 13.68 32.49 12.89
C SER A 542 14.82 31.48 13.09
N LYS A 543 15.99 32.01 13.39
CA LYS A 543 17.14 31.16 13.66
C LYS A 543 16.94 30.41 14.98
N PHE A 544 17.18 29.09 14.95
CA PHE A 544 17.16 28.26 16.14
C PHE A 544 18.40 28.58 16.99
N ILE A 545 18.20 28.96 18.24
CA ILE A 545 19.29 29.26 19.17
C ILE A 545 19.48 28.09 20.12
N SER A 546 18.46 27.75 20.89
CA SER A 546 18.46 26.62 21.82
C SER A 546 17.03 26.26 22.19
N TYR A 547 16.85 25.08 22.75
CA TYR A 547 15.52 24.65 23.25
C TYR A 547 15.06 25.50 24.42
N ALA A 548 15.98 25.88 25.31
CA ALA A 548 15.68 26.75 26.44
C ALA A 548 15.20 28.11 25.97
N GLU A 549 15.89 28.70 24.99
CA GLU A 549 15.50 30.01 24.43
C GLU A 549 14.11 29.94 23.79
N CYS A 550 13.85 28.88 23.01
CA CYS A 550 12.55 28.68 22.36
C CYS A 550 11.42 28.49 23.38
N ALA A 551 11.68 27.78 24.47
CA ALA A 551 10.70 27.55 25.52
C ALA A 551 10.38 28.84 26.30
N MET A 552 11.38 29.70 26.55
CA MET A 552 11.22 30.93 27.32
C MET A 552 10.70 32.09 26.49
N ASN A 553 11.26 32.30 25.30
CA ASN A 553 11.01 33.53 24.51
C ASN A 553 10.41 33.26 23.15
N GLY A 554 10.32 32.01 22.71
CA GLY A 554 9.79 31.64 21.42
C GLY A 554 8.31 31.91 21.29
N LYS A 555 7.91 32.35 20.12
CA LYS A 555 6.52 32.59 19.78
C LYS A 555 5.98 31.43 18.96
N PHE A 556 4.72 31.04 19.17
CA PHE A 556 4.12 29.92 18.45
C PHE A 556 4.21 30.08 16.93
N TYR A 557 4.17 31.32 16.45
CA TYR A 557 4.19 31.62 15.01
C TYR A 557 5.60 31.68 14.41
N GLN A 558 6.64 31.44 15.22
CA GLN A 558 8.01 31.35 14.72
C GLN A 558 8.33 29.90 14.33
N SER A 559 9.11 29.74 13.27
CA SER A 559 9.54 28.42 12.79
C SER A 559 11.04 28.42 12.58
N SER A 560 11.65 27.23 12.72
CA SER A 560 13.09 27.05 12.49
C SER A 560 13.31 25.98 11.45
N SER A 561 14.44 26.11 10.72
CA SER A 561 14.85 25.12 9.72
C SER A 561 16.07 24.35 10.22
N PHE A 562 16.08 23.05 9.96
CA PHE A 562 17.20 22.16 10.28
C PHE A 562 17.57 21.36 9.03
N GLY A 563 18.85 21.35 8.66
CA GLY A 563 19.36 20.41 7.68
C GLY A 563 19.25 18.98 8.20
N GLU A 564 19.27 18.02 7.30
CA GLU A 564 19.09 16.61 7.70
C GLU A 564 20.12 16.14 8.74
N LYS A 565 21.35 16.61 8.64
CA LYS A 565 22.39 16.25 9.62
C LYS A 565 22.10 16.82 11.00
N ASP A 566 21.64 18.07 11.06
CA ASP A 566 21.24 18.70 12.33
C ASP A 566 20.02 18.00 12.91
N MET A 567 19.06 17.65 12.06
CA MET A 567 17.89 16.89 12.49
C MET A 567 18.30 15.56 13.11
N GLU A 568 19.18 14.81 12.43
CA GLU A 568 19.66 13.53 12.93
C GLU A 568 20.38 13.68 14.26
N TYR A 569 21.21 14.73 14.39
CA TYR A 569 21.90 15.03 15.64
C TYR A 569 20.91 15.28 16.78
N HIS A 570 19.86 16.09 16.53
CA HIS A 570 18.86 16.42 17.55
C HIS A 570 18.00 15.20 17.92
N VAL A 571 17.68 14.36 16.94
CA VAL A 571 16.94 13.11 17.21
C VAL A 571 17.78 12.20 18.11
N GLN A 572 19.08 12.10 17.82
CA GLN A 572 19.98 11.22 18.58
C GLN A 572 20.24 11.74 20.00
N ASN A 573 20.35 13.05 20.19
CA ASN A 573 20.84 13.64 21.44
C ASN A 573 19.80 14.45 22.20
N ASN A 574 18.74 14.94 21.53
CA ASN A 574 17.77 15.88 22.12
C ASN A 574 16.33 15.55 21.71
N ALA A 575 16.00 14.27 21.58
CA ALA A 575 14.69 13.85 21.03
C ALA A 575 13.53 14.45 21.80
N GLU A 576 13.55 14.35 23.14
CA GLU A 576 12.45 14.86 23.98
C GLU A 576 12.31 16.38 23.86
N ALA A 577 13.43 17.11 23.80
CA ALA A 577 13.41 18.57 23.65
C ALA A 577 12.87 18.98 22.28
N LEU A 578 13.24 18.26 21.23
CA LEU A 578 12.75 18.54 19.89
C LEU A 578 11.25 18.24 19.78
N ILE A 579 10.78 17.15 20.40
CA ILE A 579 9.34 16.84 20.47
C ILE A 579 8.61 18.00 21.15
N GLY A 580 9.13 18.50 22.29
CA GLY A 580 8.54 19.63 22.97
C GLY A 580 8.47 20.88 22.12
N TYR A 581 9.54 21.16 21.38
CA TYR A 581 9.57 22.27 20.42
C TYR A 581 8.47 22.11 19.37
N ASN A 582 8.34 20.89 18.80
CA ASN A 582 7.40 20.60 17.71
C ASN A 582 5.94 20.59 18.17
N ILE A 583 5.66 20.55 19.46
CA ILE A 583 4.29 20.72 19.95
C ILE A 583 3.86 22.18 19.84
N ARG A 584 4.78 23.10 20.08
CA ARG A 584 4.51 24.55 20.16
C ARG A 584 4.79 25.29 18.87
N GLN A 585 5.85 24.90 18.14
CA GLN A 585 6.37 25.62 16.98
C GLN A 585 6.57 24.65 15.82
N ILE A 586 6.72 25.20 14.62
CA ILE A 586 6.91 24.40 13.40
C ILE A 586 8.40 24.31 13.09
N SER A 587 8.86 23.10 12.85
CA SER A 587 10.20 22.85 12.34
C SER A 587 10.12 22.47 10.85
N ARG A 588 11.14 22.88 10.11
CA ARG A 588 11.32 22.51 8.70
C ARG A 588 12.63 21.74 8.57
N ILE A 589 12.59 20.59 7.91
CA ILE A 589 13.74 19.75 7.66
C ILE A 589 14.00 19.77 6.15
N TYR A 590 15.25 19.85 5.74
CA TYR A 590 15.63 19.90 4.33
C TYR A 590 16.84 19.00 4.04
N PRO A 591 16.94 18.49 2.78
CA PRO A 591 18.06 17.61 2.42
C PRO A 591 19.40 18.32 2.48
N GLY A 592 20.46 17.55 2.77
CA GLY A 592 21.81 18.06 2.79
C GLY A 592 22.32 18.44 1.40
N ARG A 593 23.28 19.37 1.34
CA ARG A 593 23.85 19.89 0.09
C ARG A 593 24.59 18.82 -0.72
N LEU A 594 25.04 17.76 -0.07
CA LEU A 594 25.70 16.65 -0.75
C LEU A 594 24.77 15.85 -1.66
N ARG A 595 23.46 16.06 -1.52
CA ARG A 595 22.48 15.38 -2.37
C ARG A 595 22.29 16.12 -3.70
N ILE A 596 23.39 16.25 -4.44
CA ILE A 596 23.44 16.94 -5.74
C ILE A 596 22.49 16.29 -6.74
N ASP A 597 22.33 14.96 -6.66
CA ASP A 597 21.44 14.17 -7.51
C ASP A 597 19.96 14.31 -7.13
N SER A 598 19.65 15.14 -6.13
CA SER A 598 18.31 15.33 -5.58
C SER A 598 17.77 14.06 -4.91
N SER A 599 18.62 13.20 -4.40
CA SER A 599 18.21 12.06 -3.56
C SER A 599 17.64 12.55 -2.23
N ASN A 600 16.98 11.67 -1.51
CA ASN A 600 16.26 12.04 -0.30
C ASN A 600 16.81 11.35 0.95
N TYR A 601 16.76 12.09 2.07
CA TYR A 601 17.05 11.55 3.39
C TYR A 601 15.86 10.75 3.90
N ASP A 602 16.08 9.95 4.95
CA ASP A 602 15.02 9.17 5.59
C ASP A 602 14.09 10.10 6.38
N PRO A 603 12.84 10.30 5.92
CA PRO A 603 11.93 11.22 6.62
C PRO A 603 11.38 10.65 7.92
N GLN A 604 11.46 9.31 8.10
CA GLN A 604 10.87 8.65 9.26
C GLN A 604 11.50 9.16 10.57
N LYS A 605 12.81 9.43 10.57
CA LYS A 605 13.51 9.95 11.74
C LYS A 605 12.91 11.28 12.22
N ALA A 606 12.60 12.16 11.27
CA ALA A 606 11.98 13.45 11.57
C ALA A 606 10.53 13.29 12.03
N TRP A 607 9.77 12.40 11.38
CA TRP A 607 8.38 12.15 11.77
C TRP A 607 8.30 11.56 13.19
N ASN A 608 9.27 10.74 13.56
CA ASN A 608 9.32 10.10 14.88
C ASN A 608 9.40 11.11 16.03
N VAL A 609 9.86 12.32 15.78
CA VAL A 609 9.94 13.40 16.78
C VAL A 609 8.96 14.54 16.48
N GLY A 610 8.03 14.32 15.56
CA GLY A 610 6.93 15.24 15.32
C GLY A 610 7.25 16.44 14.43
N CYS A 611 8.32 16.40 13.64
CA CYS A 611 8.62 17.47 12.67
C CYS A 611 7.50 17.58 11.65
N GLN A 612 7.04 18.80 11.40
CA GLN A 612 5.89 19.04 10.53
C GLN A 612 6.28 19.14 9.06
N ILE A 613 7.21 20.03 8.73
CA ILE A 613 7.60 20.31 7.34
C ILE A 613 8.86 19.51 7.05
N VAL A 614 8.68 18.25 6.63
CA VAL A 614 9.77 17.35 6.31
C VAL A 614 9.89 17.37 4.79
N ALA A 615 10.68 18.31 4.28
CA ALA A 615 10.74 18.63 2.86
C ALA A 615 11.62 17.65 2.10
N LEU A 616 11.06 17.07 1.04
CA LEU A 616 11.73 16.07 0.21
C LEU A 616 11.83 16.56 -1.24
N ASN A 617 12.79 16.01 -1.96
CA ASN A 617 12.97 16.24 -3.39
C ASN A 617 11.97 15.38 -4.15
N HIS A 618 10.84 15.97 -4.59
CA HIS A 618 9.77 15.25 -5.26
C HIS A 618 10.10 14.81 -6.68
N GLN A 619 11.17 15.38 -7.26
CA GLN A 619 11.61 14.98 -8.59
C GLN A 619 12.32 13.62 -8.59
N THR A 620 12.66 13.07 -7.42
CA THR A 620 13.37 11.80 -7.27
C THR A 620 12.46 10.80 -6.54
N ASN A 621 12.12 9.72 -7.22
CA ASN A 621 11.24 8.68 -6.66
C ASN A 621 12.10 7.55 -6.11
N ASP A 622 12.43 7.68 -4.83
CA ASP A 622 13.21 6.72 -4.06
C ASP A 622 12.37 6.25 -2.87
N GLU A 623 12.93 5.38 -2.05
CA GLU A 623 12.23 4.83 -0.88
C GLU A 623 11.67 5.92 0.04
N PRO A 624 12.42 7.01 0.38
CA PRO A 624 11.82 8.09 1.17
C PRO A 624 10.57 8.69 0.55
N MET A 625 10.52 8.83 -0.78
CA MET A 625 9.32 9.33 -1.45
C MET A 625 8.17 8.32 -1.40
N HIS A 626 8.46 7.01 -1.42
CA HIS A 626 7.42 6.00 -1.23
C HIS A 626 6.80 6.11 0.17
N LEU A 627 7.63 6.36 1.18
CA LEU A 627 7.12 6.61 2.55
C LEU A 627 6.24 7.86 2.60
N TYR A 628 6.68 8.92 1.91
CA TYR A 628 5.90 10.16 1.81
C TYR A 628 4.54 9.91 1.18
N TYR A 629 4.50 9.26 0.02
CA TYR A 629 3.24 8.99 -0.67
C TYR A 629 2.32 8.11 0.17
N GLY A 630 2.89 7.10 0.82
CA GLY A 630 2.10 6.20 1.68
C GLY A 630 1.51 6.93 2.88
N LYS A 631 2.31 7.78 3.52
CA LYS A 631 1.86 8.54 4.71
C LYS A 631 0.76 9.52 4.35
N PHE A 632 0.93 10.28 3.27
CA PHE A 632 -0.01 11.36 2.92
C PHE A 632 -1.16 10.90 2.02
N ARG A 633 -1.24 9.60 1.71
CA ARG A 633 -2.43 9.03 1.10
C ARG A 633 -3.62 9.07 2.05
N GLN A 634 -3.40 8.85 3.35
CA GLN A 634 -4.46 8.79 4.33
C GLN A 634 -5.11 10.16 4.55
N ASN A 635 -6.23 10.17 5.27
CA ASN A 635 -6.98 11.38 5.64
C ASN A 635 -7.41 12.18 4.39
N GLY A 636 -7.91 11.46 3.38
CA GLY A 636 -8.48 12.07 2.19
C GLY A 636 -7.51 12.88 1.34
N ARG A 637 -6.21 12.57 1.43
CA ARG A 637 -5.17 13.34 0.74
C ARG A 637 -5.20 14.83 1.11
N ALA A 638 -5.58 15.11 2.36
CA ALA A 638 -5.64 16.49 2.86
C ALA A 638 -4.26 17.16 2.87
N GLY A 639 -3.19 16.35 2.95
CA GLY A 639 -1.84 16.88 3.07
C GLY A 639 -1.46 17.24 4.49
N TYR A 640 -2.35 17.01 5.43
CA TYR A 640 -2.19 17.24 6.87
C TYR A 640 -2.59 15.98 7.60
N ILE A 641 -1.66 15.42 8.37
CA ILE A 641 -1.88 14.18 9.11
C ILE A 641 -1.68 14.48 10.59
N LEU A 642 -2.70 14.24 11.40
CA LEU A 642 -2.63 14.49 12.83
C LEU A 642 -1.58 13.58 13.46
N LYS A 643 -0.65 14.18 14.22
CA LYS A 643 0.41 13.45 14.89
C LYS A 643 -0.17 12.60 16.03
N PRO A 644 0.48 11.50 16.40
CA PRO A 644 0.04 10.74 17.58
C PRO A 644 -0.01 11.61 18.84
N VAL A 645 -0.86 11.23 19.79
CA VAL A 645 -1.08 12.05 21.00
C VAL A 645 0.22 12.29 21.78
N PHE A 646 1.13 11.30 21.80
CA PHE A 646 2.39 11.46 22.53
C PHE A 646 3.36 12.43 21.85
N LEU A 647 3.05 12.88 20.63
CA LEU A 647 3.80 13.93 19.93
C LEU A 647 3.04 15.27 19.90
N ARG A 648 1.88 15.36 20.57
CA ARG A 648 1.06 16.56 20.65
C ARG A 648 0.82 17.04 22.07
N ASP A 649 0.89 16.15 23.05
CA ASP A 649 0.58 16.45 24.45
C ASP A 649 1.88 16.42 25.27
N PRO A 650 2.27 17.57 25.87
CA PRO A 650 3.54 17.63 26.61
C PRO A 650 3.57 16.77 27.87
N SER A 651 2.45 16.24 28.34
CA SER A 651 2.41 15.35 29.51
C SER A 651 2.99 13.96 29.20
N PHE A 652 3.08 13.58 27.92
CA PHE A 652 3.70 12.32 27.51
C PHE A 652 5.21 12.50 27.39
N LYS A 653 5.96 11.55 27.90
CA LYS A 653 7.41 11.47 27.72
C LYS A 653 7.68 10.38 26.69
N PHE A 654 8.11 10.78 25.51
CA PHE A 654 8.38 9.86 24.43
C PHE A 654 9.78 10.11 23.88
N ASN A 655 10.52 9.02 23.68
CA ASN A 655 11.82 9.05 23.01
C ASN A 655 11.83 7.91 22.00
N PRO A 656 11.89 8.20 20.70
CA PRO A 656 11.85 7.13 19.68
C PRO A 656 13.03 6.16 19.76
N LEU A 657 14.11 6.54 20.43
CA LEU A 657 15.29 5.69 20.59
C LEU A 657 15.22 4.78 21.82
N ASP A 658 14.25 4.99 22.70
CA ASP A 658 14.08 4.22 23.94
C ASP A 658 12.61 3.86 24.11
N VAL A 659 12.13 2.98 23.27
CA VAL A 659 10.73 2.56 23.26
C VAL A 659 10.62 1.17 23.88
N ARG A 660 9.59 0.99 24.70
CA ARG A 660 9.28 -0.29 25.33
C ARG A 660 7.88 -0.74 24.96
N PRO A 661 7.61 -2.06 25.03
CA PRO A 661 6.25 -2.53 24.79
C PRO A 661 5.25 -1.83 25.70
N ASN A 662 4.10 -1.47 25.14
CA ASN A 662 3.06 -0.75 25.86
C ASN A 662 1.68 -1.25 25.39
N LYS A 663 0.60 -0.65 25.90
CA LYS A 663 -0.77 -1.07 25.61
C LYS A 663 -1.14 -0.98 24.14
N SER A 664 -0.51 -0.08 23.38
CA SER A 664 -0.81 0.08 21.95
C SER A 664 0.06 -0.79 21.06
N SER A 665 1.10 -1.44 21.62
CA SER A 665 2.01 -2.28 20.84
C SER A 665 1.26 -3.48 20.26
N LYS A 666 1.64 -3.89 19.02
CA LYS A 666 0.94 -4.92 18.27
C LYS A 666 1.89 -6.00 17.77
N THR A 667 1.32 -7.15 17.51
CA THR A 667 1.98 -8.22 16.75
C THR A 667 1.23 -8.33 15.43
N LEU A 668 1.95 -8.16 14.33
CA LEU A 668 1.41 -8.33 12.97
C LEU A 668 1.71 -9.76 12.53
N LYS A 669 0.65 -10.53 12.30
CA LYS A 669 0.75 -11.87 11.69
C LYS A 669 0.36 -11.73 10.23
N LEU A 670 1.36 -11.78 9.37
CA LEU A 670 1.20 -11.51 7.94
C LEU A 670 1.51 -12.78 7.16
N THR A 671 0.57 -13.19 6.32
CA THR A 671 0.82 -14.25 5.32
C THR A 671 0.84 -13.60 3.96
N VAL A 672 1.94 -13.77 3.23
CA VAL A 672 2.02 -13.36 1.83
C VAL A 672 1.57 -14.57 1.02
N LEU A 673 0.35 -14.50 0.47
CA LEU A 673 -0.30 -15.63 -0.18
C LEU A 673 0.15 -15.78 -1.62
N SER A 674 -0.01 -14.73 -2.43
CA SER A 674 0.21 -14.84 -3.88
C SER A 674 0.43 -13.47 -4.50
N GLY A 675 0.81 -13.48 -5.77
CA GLY A 675 0.91 -12.29 -6.60
C GLY A 675 0.08 -12.45 -7.87
N GLN A 676 -0.32 -11.33 -8.45
CA GLN A 676 -1.15 -11.31 -9.65
C GLN A 676 -0.58 -10.32 -10.65
N GLN A 677 -0.35 -10.79 -11.87
CA GLN A 677 0.00 -9.98 -13.04
C GLN A 677 1.17 -9.02 -12.77
N LEU A 678 2.25 -9.55 -12.24
CA LEU A 678 3.45 -8.77 -11.98
C LEU A 678 4.17 -8.47 -13.29
N PRO A 679 4.53 -7.20 -13.57
CA PRO A 679 5.10 -6.86 -14.86
C PRO A 679 6.49 -7.45 -15.08
N ALA A 680 6.77 -7.86 -16.30
CA ALA A 680 8.09 -8.32 -16.73
C ALA A 680 8.95 -7.10 -17.08
N GLN A 681 10.24 -7.16 -16.70
CA GLN A 681 11.20 -6.15 -17.09
C GLN A 681 11.71 -6.46 -18.50
N VAL A 682 11.87 -5.42 -19.32
CA VAL A 682 12.45 -5.57 -20.65
C VAL A 682 13.98 -5.60 -20.51
N ASP A 683 14.59 -6.67 -21.00
CA ASP A 683 16.03 -6.75 -21.07
C ASP A 683 16.52 -5.75 -22.13
N MET A 684 17.24 -4.72 -21.69
CA MET A 684 17.73 -3.65 -22.55
C MET A 684 18.69 -4.13 -23.64
N TRP A 685 19.32 -5.30 -23.42
CA TRP A 685 20.32 -5.82 -24.36
C TRP A 685 19.70 -6.70 -25.44
N SER A 686 18.72 -7.51 -25.08
CA SER A 686 18.10 -8.47 -26.01
C SER A 686 16.74 -8.02 -26.54
N PHE A 687 16.15 -6.98 -25.93
CA PHE A 687 14.80 -6.50 -26.23
C PHE A 687 13.74 -7.59 -26.04
N THR A 688 14.09 -8.63 -25.27
CA THR A 688 13.13 -9.68 -24.91
C THR A 688 12.68 -9.46 -23.47
N LYS A 689 11.41 -9.74 -23.23
CA LYS A 689 10.89 -9.75 -21.85
C LYS A 689 11.26 -11.08 -21.22
N ASP A 690 12.04 -11.01 -20.17
CA ASP A 690 12.37 -12.17 -19.37
C ASP A 690 11.29 -12.34 -18.30
N GLU A 691 10.84 -13.58 -18.13
CA GLU A 691 9.83 -13.88 -17.12
C GLU A 691 10.46 -13.71 -15.73
N PRO A 692 9.91 -12.84 -14.85
CA PRO A 692 10.50 -12.64 -13.54
C PRO A 692 10.47 -13.85 -12.63
N ASP A 693 11.42 -13.90 -11.69
CA ASP A 693 11.44 -14.83 -10.55
C ASP A 693 11.05 -14.01 -9.30
N PRO A 694 9.76 -13.75 -9.08
CA PRO A 694 9.36 -12.74 -8.11
C PRO A 694 9.43 -13.21 -6.67
N TYR A 695 9.82 -12.29 -5.80
CA TYR A 695 9.68 -12.43 -4.35
C TYR A 695 9.19 -11.10 -3.77
N VAL A 696 8.67 -11.18 -2.54
CA VAL A 696 8.11 -10.02 -1.84
C VAL A 696 9.00 -9.69 -0.65
N GLN A 697 9.35 -8.42 -0.51
CA GLN A 697 10.02 -7.89 0.66
C GLN A 697 9.02 -7.02 1.42
N VAL A 698 8.92 -7.21 2.73
CA VAL A 698 8.06 -6.37 3.59
C VAL A 698 8.96 -5.65 4.59
N GLN A 699 8.88 -4.31 4.60
CA GLN A 699 9.65 -3.44 5.49
C GLN A 699 8.69 -2.71 6.44
N VAL A 700 9.13 -2.63 7.68
CA VAL A 700 8.47 -1.74 8.63
C VAL A 700 9.43 -0.62 8.93
N UNK A 701 9.04 0.49 8.69
CA UNK A 701 9.68 1.65 8.88
C UNK A 701 9.01 2.32 9.98
N GLY A 702 9.63 2.85 11.01
CA GLY A 702 9.05 3.45 12.24
C GLY A 702 10.16 3.88 13.18
N VAL A 703 9.91 3.73 14.49
CA VAL A 703 11.00 3.93 15.45
C VAL A 703 12.07 2.86 15.17
N PRO A 704 13.35 3.13 15.54
CA PRO A 704 14.41 2.17 15.24
C PRO A 704 14.15 0.75 15.74
N ALA A 705 13.53 0.59 16.90
CA ALA A 705 13.20 -0.74 17.44
C ALA A 705 12.20 -1.52 16.59
N ASP A 706 11.41 -0.82 15.78
CA ASP A 706 10.39 -1.44 14.91
C ASP A 706 10.90 -1.72 13.49
N GLU A 707 12.08 -1.21 13.14
CA GLU A 707 12.61 -1.40 11.78
C GLU A 707 12.86 -2.89 11.54
N THR A 708 12.22 -3.42 10.51
CA THR A 708 12.23 -4.85 10.20
C THR A 708 12.18 -5.01 8.69
N VAL A 709 12.90 -6.01 8.19
CA VAL A 709 12.85 -6.43 6.79
C VAL A 709 12.65 -7.94 6.77
N ILE A 710 11.59 -8.39 6.11
CA ILE A 710 11.35 -9.81 5.86
C ILE A 710 11.20 -10.03 4.36
N THR A 711 11.53 -11.23 3.91
CA THR A 711 11.59 -11.57 2.49
C THR A 711 11.02 -12.97 2.28
N THR A 712 10.14 -13.12 1.28
CA THR A 712 9.65 -14.44 0.87
C THR A 712 10.71 -15.14 0.01
N SER A 713 10.51 -16.43 -0.22
CA SER A 713 11.24 -17.14 -1.28
C SER A 713 10.85 -16.57 -2.65
N PHE A 714 11.67 -16.82 -3.66
CA PHE A 714 11.33 -16.43 -5.03
C PHE A 714 10.69 -17.60 -5.76
N LYS A 715 9.81 -17.28 -6.74
CA LYS A 715 9.11 -18.27 -7.57
C LYS A 715 9.60 -18.16 -9.01
N MET A 716 10.20 -19.22 -9.51
CA MET A 716 10.86 -19.21 -10.82
C MET A 716 9.86 -19.04 -11.96
N ASP A 717 10.16 -18.11 -12.85
CA ASP A 717 9.46 -17.89 -14.12
C ASP A 717 7.95 -17.78 -13.96
N ASN A 718 7.48 -17.09 -12.91
CA ASN A 718 6.04 -16.94 -12.70
C ASN A 718 5.71 -15.52 -12.22
N SER A 719 5.39 -14.63 -13.15
CA SER A 719 4.94 -13.28 -12.85
C SER A 719 3.42 -13.19 -12.82
N PHE A 720 2.72 -14.13 -13.46
CA PHE A 720 1.27 -14.03 -13.60
C PHE A 720 0.53 -14.35 -12.29
N ASN A 721 0.88 -15.47 -11.65
CA ASN A 721 0.19 -15.91 -10.44
C ASN A 721 1.10 -16.71 -9.48
N PRO A 722 2.22 -16.11 -9.04
CA PRO A 722 3.08 -16.85 -8.09
C PRO A 722 2.35 -17.07 -6.77
N ILE A 723 2.57 -18.21 -6.14
CA ILE A 723 2.01 -18.55 -4.84
C ILE A 723 3.16 -18.75 -3.86
N TRP A 724 3.19 -17.96 -2.78
CA TRP A 724 4.20 -18.07 -1.73
C TRP A 724 3.64 -18.78 -0.50
N ASN A 725 2.50 -18.34 0.00
CA ASN A 725 1.84 -18.84 1.21
C ASN A 725 2.83 -18.91 2.38
N GLU A 726 3.56 -17.83 2.61
CA GLU A 726 4.57 -17.73 3.66
C GLU A 726 4.10 -16.79 4.76
N ARG A 727 4.21 -17.25 5.99
CA ARG A 727 3.72 -16.55 7.18
C ARG A 727 4.87 -15.93 7.95
N PHE A 728 4.65 -14.71 8.45
CA PHE A 728 5.62 -13.94 9.23
C PHE A 728 4.93 -13.33 10.45
N GLU A 729 5.69 -13.19 11.54
CA GLU A 729 5.24 -12.45 12.72
C GLU A 729 6.20 -11.29 12.94
N ILE A 730 5.64 -10.09 13.07
CA ILE A 730 6.41 -8.86 13.26
C ILE A 730 5.85 -8.13 14.47
N LYS A 731 6.73 -7.83 15.44
CA LYS A 731 6.37 -7.02 16.61
C LYS A 731 6.50 -5.55 16.24
N VAL A 732 5.48 -4.76 16.56
CA VAL A 732 5.46 -3.33 16.28
C VAL A 732 5.16 -2.62 17.60
N LEU A 733 6.17 -1.99 18.17
CA LEU A 733 6.06 -1.34 19.48
C LEU A 733 5.30 -0.04 19.42
N VAL A 734 5.46 0.73 18.33
CA VAL A 734 4.80 2.03 18.16
C VAL A 734 4.04 2.02 16.83
N PRO A 735 2.86 1.37 16.79
CA PRO A 735 2.09 1.30 15.54
C PRO A 735 1.66 2.66 15.02
N GLU A 736 1.50 3.64 15.88
CA GLU A 736 1.10 5.00 15.50
C GLU A 736 2.14 5.70 14.62
N LEU A 737 3.40 5.27 14.66
CA LEU A 737 4.47 5.83 13.83
C LEU A 737 4.92 4.88 12.73
N ALA A 738 4.41 3.65 12.70
CA ALA A 738 4.91 2.63 11.79
C ALA A 738 4.32 2.79 10.39
N MET A 739 5.20 2.66 9.40
CA MET A 739 4.86 2.55 7.98
C MET A 739 5.21 1.15 7.52
N VAL A 740 4.43 0.60 6.61
CA VAL A 740 4.68 -0.72 6.04
C VAL A 740 4.86 -0.57 4.53
N ARG A 741 5.97 -1.07 4.02
CA ARG A 741 6.25 -1.05 2.59
C ARG A 741 6.40 -2.47 2.07
N PHE A 742 5.53 -2.82 1.13
CA PHE A 742 5.61 -4.05 0.35
C PHE A 742 6.36 -3.73 -0.92
N SER A 743 7.39 -4.50 -1.24
CA SER A 743 8.07 -4.35 -2.52
C SER A 743 8.26 -5.72 -3.15
N VAL A 744 8.12 -5.77 -4.46
CA VAL A 744 8.22 -6.99 -5.24
C VAL A 744 9.45 -6.86 -6.14
N TRP A 745 10.25 -7.92 -6.16
CA TRP A 745 11.56 -7.92 -6.82
C TRP A 745 11.69 -9.16 -7.70
N ASP A 746 12.43 -9.02 -8.78
CA ASP A 746 12.82 -10.12 -9.65
C ASP A 746 14.21 -10.60 -9.23
N LYS A 747 14.31 -11.84 -8.77
CA LYS A 747 15.57 -12.45 -8.34
C LYS A 747 16.48 -12.64 -9.55
N ASP A 748 17.71 -12.12 -9.48
CA ASP A 748 18.67 -12.20 -10.58
C ASP A 748 20.02 -12.66 -10.05
N ILE A 749 20.89 -13.07 -10.96
CA ILE A 749 22.25 -13.54 -10.63
C ILE A 749 23.09 -12.40 -10.07
N GLY A 750 22.86 -11.19 -10.53
CA GLY A 750 23.53 -9.99 -10.02
C GLY A 750 22.69 -9.21 -9.06
N ILE A 751 22.22 -8.06 -9.51
CA ILE A 751 21.36 -7.14 -8.74
C ILE A 751 19.92 -7.47 -9.08
N ASP A 752 19.10 -7.67 -8.04
CA ASP A 752 17.68 -7.93 -8.21
C ASP A 752 16.97 -6.70 -8.77
N ASP A 753 16.04 -6.90 -9.70
CA ASP A 753 15.30 -5.83 -10.35
C ASP A 753 14.01 -5.52 -9.59
N PHE A 754 13.74 -4.24 -9.39
CA PHE A 754 12.51 -3.77 -8.76
C PHE A 754 11.33 -3.96 -9.72
N ILE A 755 10.22 -4.53 -9.20
CA ILE A 755 8.98 -4.73 -9.97
C ILE A 755 7.92 -3.72 -9.57
N GLY A 756 7.64 -3.60 -8.26
CA GLY A 756 6.60 -2.69 -7.79
C GLY A 756 6.60 -2.60 -6.28
N GLN A 757 5.81 -1.66 -5.76
CA GLN A 757 5.73 -1.44 -4.32
C GLN A 757 4.35 -0.92 -3.93
N ALA A 758 4.05 -1.02 -2.64
CA ALA A 758 2.91 -0.37 -2.02
C ALA A 758 3.30 -0.01 -0.60
N THR A 759 3.09 1.24 -0.23
CA THR A 759 3.47 1.75 1.09
C THR A 759 2.27 2.39 1.75
N LEU A 760 2.06 2.07 3.04
CA LEU A 760 0.92 2.60 3.77
C LEU A 760 1.24 2.66 5.27
N PRO A 761 0.51 3.52 6.03
CA PRO A 761 0.66 3.50 7.48
C PRO A 761 0.15 2.17 8.05
N PHE A 762 0.83 1.70 9.09
CA PHE A 762 0.39 0.50 9.81
C PHE A 762 -1.08 0.63 10.23
N GLU A 763 -1.47 1.79 10.73
CA GLU A 763 -2.83 2.03 11.22
C GLU A 763 -3.88 2.10 10.10
N SER A 764 -3.46 2.17 8.84
CA SER A 764 -4.38 2.12 7.70
C SER A 764 -4.56 0.72 7.14
N MET A 765 -3.86 -0.28 7.70
CA MET A 765 -3.99 -1.67 7.27
C MET A 765 -5.28 -2.28 7.79
N GLN A 766 -5.98 -3.01 6.92
CA GLN A 766 -7.16 -3.78 7.29
C GLN A 766 -6.78 -5.24 7.51
N GLN A 767 -7.41 -5.86 8.49
CA GLN A 767 -7.22 -7.28 8.77
C GLN A 767 -8.03 -8.14 7.79
N GLY A 768 -7.64 -9.42 7.69
CA GLY A 768 -8.29 -10.41 6.85
C GLY A 768 -7.56 -10.65 5.55
N TYR A 769 -8.29 -11.17 4.57
CA TYR A 769 -7.78 -11.45 3.23
C TYR A 769 -7.83 -10.17 2.39
N ARG A 770 -6.67 -9.69 1.96
CA ARG A 770 -6.56 -8.36 1.34
C ARG A 770 -5.69 -8.39 0.09
N HIS A 771 -6.12 -7.66 -0.94
CA HIS A 771 -5.27 -7.36 -2.08
C HIS A 771 -4.50 -6.07 -1.84
N VAL A 772 -3.26 -6.04 -2.31
CA VAL A 772 -2.38 -4.88 -2.23
C VAL A 772 -2.05 -4.47 -3.65
N PRO A 773 -2.77 -3.49 -4.23
CA PRO A 773 -2.43 -3.01 -5.57
C PRO A 773 -1.03 -2.41 -5.57
N LEU A 774 -0.27 -2.71 -6.61
CA LEU A 774 1.13 -2.29 -6.69
C LEU A 774 1.27 -1.00 -7.49
N MET A 775 2.21 -0.19 -7.07
CA MET A 775 2.65 1.03 -7.73
C MET A 775 4.04 0.82 -8.31
N ASP A 776 4.37 1.54 -9.38
CA ASP A 776 5.73 1.52 -9.91
C ASP A 776 6.65 2.41 -9.05
N MET A 777 7.90 2.59 -9.48
CA MET A 777 8.88 3.41 -8.77
C MET A 777 8.41 4.86 -8.62
N ASN A 778 7.63 5.36 -9.58
CA ASN A 778 7.10 6.72 -9.58
C ASN A 778 5.78 6.86 -8.81
N ASN A 779 5.40 5.81 -8.08
CA ASN A 779 4.15 5.74 -7.31
C ASN A 779 2.91 5.89 -8.19
N GLU A 780 3.00 5.39 -9.42
CA GLU A 780 1.86 5.30 -10.32
C GLU A 780 1.37 3.86 -10.38
N ALA A 781 0.06 3.69 -10.47
CA ALA A 781 -0.55 2.36 -10.44
C ALA A 781 -0.05 1.50 -11.60
N ILE A 782 0.38 0.28 -11.28
CA ILE A 782 0.68 -0.73 -12.31
C ILE A 782 -0.63 -1.45 -12.58
N PRO A 783 -1.19 -1.35 -13.79
CA PRO A 783 -2.50 -1.94 -14.06
C PRO A 783 -2.53 -3.42 -13.72
N CYS A 784 -3.54 -3.84 -12.97
CA CYS A 784 -3.85 -5.22 -12.61
C CYS A 784 -2.83 -5.92 -11.70
N ALA A 785 -1.69 -5.29 -11.40
CA ALA A 785 -0.67 -5.90 -10.55
C ALA A 785 -1.04 -5.77 -9.08
N SER A 786 -1.00 -6.88 -8.36
CA SER A 786 -1.29 -6.86 -6.93
C SER A 786 -0.61 -8.05 -6.23
N ILE A 787 -0.54 -7.98 -4.92
CA ILE A 787 -0.26 -9.14 -4.09
C ILE A 787 -1.47 -9.41 -3.20
N PHE A 788 -1.65 -10.66 -2.82
CA PHE A 788 -2.76 -11.10 -1.97
C PHE A 788 -2.17 -11.55 -0.65
N VAL A 789 -2.68 -10.99 0.45
CA VAL A 789 -2.13 -11.22 1.78
C VAL A 789 -3.25 -11.56 2.76
N HIS A 790 -2.87 -12.18 3.88
CA HIS A 790 -3.74 -12.32 5.04
C HIS A 790 -3.09 -11.58 6.19
N VAL A 791 -3.85 -10.72 6.85
CA VAL A 791 -3.38 -9.85 7.91
C VAL A 791 -4.18 -10.11 9.18
N LEU A 792 -3.47 -10.39 10.27
CA LEU A 792 -4.04 -10.48 11.60
C LEU A 792 -3.20 -9.62 12.53
N ILE A 793 -3.85 -8.70 13.24
CA ILE A 793 -3.17 -7.78 14.16
C ILE A 793 -3.69 -8.05 15.56
N GLU A 794 -2.78 -8.44 16.45
CA GLU A 794 -3.11 -8.77 17.83
C GLU A 794 -2.34 -7.85 18.78
N ASP A 795 -2.88 -7.63 19.97
CA ASP A 795 -2.15 -6.91 21.01
C ASP A 795 -0.89 -7.69 21.37
N LEU A 796 0.21 -6.99 21.51
CA LEU A 796 1.45 -7.59 21.99
C LEU A 796 1.29 -7.86 23.49
N ILE A 797 1.47 -9.12 23.89
CA ILE A 797 1.35 -9.51 25.30
C ILE A 797 2.61 -9.03 26.01
N VAL A 798 2.43 -8.09 26.93
CA VAL A 798 3.52 -7.61 27.79
C VAL A 798 3.54 -8.50 29.02
N GLY A 799 4.64 -9.22 29.20
CA GLY A 799 4.82 -10.05 30.38
C GLY A 799 4.86 -9.18 31.64
N ASP A 800 4.31 -9.67 32.75
CA ASP A 800 4.30 -8.97 34.02
C ASP A 800 5.72 -8.74 34.59
#